data_9e27d0d223682277127c025fa780c2ea
#
_entry.id   9e27d0d223682277127c025fa780c2ea
#
_cell.length_a   1.000
_cell.length_b   1.000
_cell.length_c   1.000
_cell.angle_alpha   90.00
_cell.angle_beta   90.00
_cell.angle_gamma   90.00
#
_symmetry.space_group_name_H-M   'P 1'
#
loop_
_entity.id
_entity.type
_entity.pdbx_description
1 polymer ?
#
loop_
_entity_poly.entity_id
_entity_poly.type
_entity_poly.pdbx_seq_one_letter_code
_entity_poly.pdbx_strand_id
1 'polypeptide(L)'
;MKKLFAMTVAVLLLFSVLLGIPAAYGQAPETGKTLDILFSHDTHSHLNAFTTVVEGEETDIGGFARANTLIKAQRAKDPDTLVIDGGDFSMGTLIQTVFETQAAELRMLGYMGYDVTTFGNHEFDYRSKGLANMLTSARTSGDAVPSIVVCNVDWDAMEAAGLTEGQQLLKDAFAAYGVQDYTVLQKGDVRIAVVGVFGKDALSCAPTCELKFKDPVQAVKATVAEIKANEDADMIVCVSHSGTWDDPKKSEDELLAKGVPDLDLILSGHTHSRIQEPIRHGDTYVVSCGEYGKNLGSLSMAQKADGRWQVTDYQLIPITADIPADAETQEVIDRFMDTVDEDYLAQFGYTKDQVLAENDVVFSSLKDLGKVHTEHNLGDIIADAYVYAVENAADYDGVPVDLAVVPSGTVRDTYARGDITVEQVFNSFSLGIGADGVPGYPLIEVYLTGKELRTAAEIDASVSDFMTTARLYCSGLNFTYNPHRLLLNKVTDVYLVKDGQRVELQDDKLYRIVADLYSGQMLSAVTDMSYGILSIVPKYADGTPIEDFEDVILTENGRELKGWDAIARYMASFEDTDGDGIGNVPDYYSTLHDRKKVEDSRSLSALLKKPNRFAFILLGLILTVILLVVCLVLLLRKLVRKLRRRKKAR
;
A
#
# COMPACT_ATOMS: atom_id res chain seq x y z
N MET A 1 -13.75 51.80 -10.98
CA MET A 1 -13.31 51.59 -9.58
C MET A 1 -13.40 50.15 -9.12
N LYS A 2 -14.53 49.42 -9.28
CA LYS A 2 -14.62 47.99 -8.83
C LYS A 2 -13.65 47.02 -9.54
N LYS A 3 -13.38 47.17 -10.84
CA LYS A 3 -12.44 46.33 -11.58
C LYS A 3 -10.97 46.62 -11.23
N LEU A 4 -10.63 47.86 -10.88
CA LEU A 4 -9.29 48.24 -10.44
C LEU A 4 -9.00 47.72 -9.03
N PHE A 5 -10.01 47.74 -8.16
CA PHE A 5 -9.91 47.18 -6.81
C PHE A 5 -9.78 45.64 -6.79
N ALA A 6 -10.51 44.95 -7.65
CA ALA A 6 -10.37 43.48 -7.82
C ALA A 6 -8.99 43.09 -8.36
N MET A 7 -8.43 43.86 -9.29
CA MET A 7 -7.08 43.60 -9.83
C MET A 7 -5.98 43.88 -8.79
N THR A 8 -6.15 44.89 -7.93
CA THR A 8 -5.20 45.21 -6.85
C THR A 8 -5.27 44.15 -5.73
N VAL A 9 -6.45 43.60 -5.43
CA VAL A 9 -6.61 42.51 -4.46
C VAL A 9 -6.05 41.19 -5.02
N ALA A 10 -6.22 40.91 -6.31
CA ALA A 10 -5.63 39.72 -6.96
C ALA A 10 -4.09 39.81 -7.01
N VAL A 11 -3.51 40.99 -7.26
CA VAL A 11 -2.06 41.20 -7.23
C VAL A 11 -1.51 41.13 -5.80
N LEU A 12 -2.25 41.59 -4.78
CA LEU A 12 -1.87 41.46 -3.37
C LEU A 12 -2.01 40.00 -2.87
N LEU A 13 -2.95 39.23 -3.38
CA LEU A 13 -3.06 37.78 -3.09
C LEU A 13 -1.98 36.97 -3.80
N LEU A 14 -1.58 37.34 -5.02
CA LEU A 14 -0.43 36.73 -5.69
C LEU A 14 0.91 37.05 -5.00
N PHE A 15 1.04 38.22 -4.36
CA PHE A 15 2.24 38.58 -3.59
C PHE A 15 2.25 37.95 -2.19
N SER A 16 1.08 37.57 -1.62
CA SER A 16 1.02 36.88 -0.32
C SER A 16 1.29 35.36 -0.43
N VAL A 17 1.13 34.77 -1.61
CA VAL A 17 1.51 33.38 -1.90
C VAL A 17 3.04 33.25 -2.16
N LEU A 18 3.72 34.37 -2.48
CA LEU A 18 5.17 34.44 -2.66
C LEU A 18 5.94 34.80 -1.38
N LEU A 19 5.24 35.06 -0.27
CA LEU A 19 5.84 35.28 1.05
C LEU A 19 5.32 34.19 2.01
N GLY A 20 5.53 32.91 1.65
CA GLY A 20 5.65 31.86 2.65
C GLY A 20 6.77 32.31 3.59
N ILE A 21 6.46 32.57 4.85
CA ILE A 21 7.49 32.82 5.87
C ILE A 21 8.30 31.52 5.92
N PRO A 22 9.56 31.50 5.47
CA PRO A 22 10.36 30.29 5.66
C PRO A 22 10.44 30.06 7.16
N ALA A 23 10.14 28.83 7.61
CA ALA A 23 10.54 28.43 8.95
C ALA A 23 12.00 28.84 9.10
N ALA A 24 12.32 29.57 10.18
CA ALA A 24 13.67 30.10 10.38
C ALA A 24 14.62 28.93 10.68
N TYR A 25 15.07 28.26 9.62
CA TYR A 25 16.23 27.40 9.70
C TYR A 25 17.45 28.28 9.98
N GLY A 26 18.32 27.81 10.88
CA GLY A 26 19.46 28.61 11.35
C GLY A 26 20.32 29.14 10.19
N GLN A 27 20.98 30.31 10.39
CA GLN A 27 21.92 30.86 9.41
C GLN A 27 22.95 29.80 9.01
N ALA A 28 23.21 29.68 7.71
CA ALA A 28 24.25 28.80 7.19
C ALA A 28 25.59 29.12 7.89
N PRO A 29 26.36 28.12 8.32
CA PRO A 29 27.69 28.35 8.90
C PRO A 29 28.62 28.95 7.85
N GLU A 30 29.48 29.89 8.26
CA GLU A 30 30.35 30.66 7.37
C GLU A 30 31.41 29.80 6.63
N THR A 31 31.61 28.53 6.96
CA THR A 31 32.60 27.62 6.34
C THR A 31 32.22 26.16 6.57
N GLY A 32 31.24 25.63 5.89
CA GLY A 32 30.86 24.21 5.97
C GLY A 32 30.56 23.61 4.60
N LYS A 33 30.74 22.29 4.45
CA LYS A 33 30.27 21.56 3.30
C LYS A 33 28.76 21.70 3.20
N THR A 34 28.21 21.75 1.98
CA THR A 34 26.77 21.79 1.71
C THR A 34 26.39 20.67 0.75
N LEU A 35 25.17 20.19 0.83
CA LEU A 35 24.64 19.14 -0.04
C LEU A 35 23.17 19.40 -0.31
N ASP A 36 22.82 19.44 -1.59
CA ASP A 36 21.45 19.41 -2.06
C ASP A 36 21.03 17.98 -2.35
N ILE A 37 19.85 17.59 -1.88
CA ILE A 37 19.30 16.24 -2.01
C ILE A 37 17.89 16.35 -2.60
N LEU A 38 17.63 15.58 -3.67
CA LEU A 38 16.30 15.30 -4.16
C LEU A 38 15.94 13.85 -3.82
N PHE A 39 14.68 13.61 -3.49
CA PHE A 39 14.25 12.27 -3.10
C PHE A 39 12.81 11.95 -3.49
N SER A 40 12.60 10.67 -3.78
CA SER A 40 11.27 10.05 -3.96
C SER A 40 11.21 8.74 -3.18
N HIS A 41 10.02 8.19 -3.06
CA HIS A 41 9.74 6.84 -2.57
C HIS A 41 8.30 6.48 -2.94
N ASP A 42 7.96 5.19 -2.87
CA ASP A 42 6.59 4.69 -3.07
C ASP A 42 5.97 5.23 -4.38
N THR A 43 6.76 5.20 -5.46
CA THR A 43 6.30 5.69 -6.77
C THR A 43 5.34 4.72 -7.45
N HIS A 44 5.38 3.43 -7.08
CA HIS A 44 4.40 2.41 -7.46
C HIS A 44 4.08 2.42 -8.96
N SER A 45 5.13 2.34 -9.79
CA SER A 45 5.02 2.32 -11.25
C SER A 45 4.30 3.51 -11.89
N HIS A 46 4.03 4.62 -11.15
CA HIS A 46 3.38 5.81 -11.70
C HIS A 46 4.36 6.63 -12.55
N LEU A 47 4.82 6.02 -13.66
CA LEU A 47 5.74 6.69 -14.59
C LEU A 47 5.01 7.76 -15.41
N ASN A 48 3.75 7.51 -15.80
CA ASN A 48 2.90 8.50 -16.42
C ASN A 48 2.25 9.43 -15.39
N ALA A 49 1.89 10.64 -15.82
CA ALA A 49 1.00 11.49 -15.06
C ALA A 49 -0.41 10.85 -15.00
N PHE A 50 -1.15 11.11 -13.95
CA PHE A 50 -2.47 10.54 -13.75
C PHE A 50 -3.45 11.56 -13.16
N THR A 51 -4.74 11.37 -13.44
CA THR A 51 -5.79 12.22 -12.90
C THR A 51 -6.25 11.68 -11.56
N THR A 52 -6.32 12.54 -10.57
CA THR A 52 -6.88 12.22 -9.24
C THR A 52 -7.76 13.37 -8.75
N VAL A 53 -8.57 13.11 -7.71
CA VAL A 53 -9.45 14.13 -7.13
C VAL A 53 -8.75 14.76 -5.92
N VAL A 54 -8.38 16.04 -6.04
CA VAL A 54 -7.79 16.85 -4.96
C VAL A 54 -8.79 17.92 -4.55
N GLU A 55 -9.21 17.89 -3.26
CA GLU A 55 -10.21 18.83 -2.71
C GLU A 55 -11.54 18.90 -3.48
N GLY A 56 -11.91 17.81 -4.18
CA GLY A 56 -13.15 17.70 -4.95
C GLY A 56 -13.03 18.14 -6.41
N GLU A 57 -11.84 18.52 -6.86
CA GLU A 57 -11.54 18.85 -8.27
C GLU A 57 -10.61 17.80 -8.90
N GLU A 58 -10.89 17.42 -10.12
CA GLU A 58 -10.02 16.57 -10.92
C GLU A 58 -8.72 17.31 -11.23
N THR A 59 -7.59 16.67 -10.91
CA THR A 59 -6.27 17.26 -11.01
C THR A 59 -5.31 16.26 -11.65
N ASP A 60 -4.65 16.68 -12.71
CA ASP A 60 -3.58 15.92 -13.36
C ASP A 60 -2.25 16.16 -12.64
N ILE A 61 -1.68 15.10 -12.06
CA ILE A 61 -0.51 15.16 -11.18
C ILE A 61 0.47 14.03 -11.47
N GLY A 62 1.68 14.14 -10.89
CA GLY A 62 2.72 13.13 -10.97
C GLY A 62 3.38 13.06 -12.35
N GLY A 63 3.97 11.89 -12.62
CA GLY A 63 4.67 11.58 -13.86
C GLY A 63 6.17 11.87 -13.84
N PHE A 64 6.95 10.85 -14.22
CA PHE A 64 8.43 10.93 -14.22
C PHE A 64 8.97 11.97 -15.20
N ALA A 65 8.27 12.21 -16.31
CA ALA A 65 8.67 13.25 -17.26
C ALA A 65 8.63 14.66 -16.64
N ARG A 66 7.66 14.95 -15.77
CA ARG A 66 7.59 16.20 -15.00
C ARG A 66 8.63 16.23 -13.87
N ALA A 67 8.77 15.11 -13.15
CA ALA A 67 9.78 14.97 -12.10
C ALA A 67 11.18 15.19 -12.65
N ASN A 68 11.49 14.62 -13.84
CA ASN A 68 12.80 14.78 -14.47
C ASN A 68 13.08 16.21 -14.92
N THR A 69 12.06 16.99 -15.29
CA THR A 69 12.21 18.44 -15.54
C THR A 69 12.77 19.14 -14.30
N LEU A 70 12.25 18.82 -13.11
CA LEU A 70 12.73 19.38 -11.84
C LEU A 70 14.14 18.90 -11.50
N ILE A 71 14.44 17.60 -11.67
CA ILE A 71 15.76 17.02 -11.43
C ILE A 71 16.81 17.67 -12.35
N LYS A 72 16.52 17.78 -13.66
CA LYS A 72 17.40 18.44 -14.63
C LYS A 72 17.62 19.91 -14.26
N ALA A 73 16.56 20.64 -13.83
CA ALA A 73 16.66 22.02 -13.42
C ALA A 73 17.52 22.21 -12.15
N GLN A 74 17.43 21.30 -11.19
CA GLN A 74 18.27 21.35 -9.99
C GLN A 74 19.72 21.01 -10.32
N ARG A 75 19.99 19.99 -11.12
CA ARG A 75 21.35 19.63 -11.55
C ARG A 75 22.01 20.69 -12.43
N ALA A 76 21.24 21.49 -13.15
CA ALA A 76 21.78 22.63 -13.87
C ALA A 76 22.27 23.74 -12.92
N LYS A 77 21.73 23.84 -11.70
CA LYS A 77 22.18 24.74 -10.64
C LYS A 77 23.33 24.13 -9.84
N ASP A 78 23.17 22.88 -9.43
CA ASP A 78 24.16 22.11 -8.68
C ASP A 78 24.30 20.69 -9.27
N PRO A 79 25.35 20.42 -10.09
CA PRO A 79 25.62 19.13 -10.68
C PRO A 79 25.88 18.01 -9.65
N ASP A 80 26.26 18.39 -8.43
CA ASP A 80 26.60 17.48 -7.34
C ASP A 80 25.38 17.10 -6.48
N THR A 81 24.16 17.55 -6.86
CA THR A 81 22.91 17.14 -6.19
C THR A 81 22.79 15.63 -6.09
N LEU A 82 22.58 15.12 -4.87
CA LEU A 82 22.29 13.72 -4.60
C LEU A 82 20.82 13.46 -4.91
N VAL A 83 20.52 12.38 -5.67
CA VAL A 83 19.14 11.98 -5.98
C VAL A 83 18.94 10.54 -5.52
N ILE A 84 18.03 10.32 -4.56
CA ILE A 84 17.81 9.02 -3.90
C ILE A 84 16.33 8.63 -3.89
N ASP A 85 16.10 7.32 -3.84
CA ASP A 85 14.77 6.74 -3.77
C ASP A 85 14.65 5.77 -2.58
N GLY A 86 13.46 5.70 -1.97
CA GLY A 86 13.18 4.93 -0.75
C GLY A 86 12.49 3.59 -0.97
N GLY A 87 12.50 3.05 -2.20
CA GLY A 87 11.87 1.76 -2.54
C GLY A 87 10.38 1.88 -2.86
N ASP A 88 9.72 0.75 -3.08
CA ASP A 88 8.38 0.64 -3.66
C ASP A 88 8.27 1.46 -4.97
N PHE A 89 9.26 1.29 -5.83
CA PHE A 89 9.24 1.91 -7.15
C PHE A 89 8.34 1.14 -8.13
N SER A 90 7.98 -0.11 -7.85
CA SER A 90 7.14 -0.98 -8.67
C SER A 90 5.74 -1.19 -8.08
N MET A 91 4.87 -1.85 -8.82
CA MET A 91 3.51 -2.29 -8.42
C MET A 91 2.52 -1.14 -8.14
N GLY A 92 1.71 -0.82 -9.13
CA GLY A 92 0.63 0.16 -9.00
C GLY A 92 -0.06 0.50 -10.30
N THR A 93 0.66 0.46 -11.42
CA THR A 93 0.11 0.78 -12.75
C THR A 93 0.45 -0.26 -13.80
N LEU A 94 -0.17 -0.14 -14.96
CA LEU A 94 -0.07 -1.11 -16.05
C LEU A 94 1.37 -1.40 -16.50
N ILE A 95 2.29 -0.44 -16.38
CA ILE A 95 3.69 -0.62 -16.78
C ILE A 95 4.43 -1.69 -15.96
N GLN A 96 3.99 -1.98 -14.72
CA GLN A 96 4.55 -3.06 -13.91
C GLN A 96 4.51 -4.44 -14.60
N THR A 97 3.63 -4.61 -15.58
CA THR A 97 3.48 -5.89 -16.28
C THR A 97 4.72 -6.29 -17.07
N VAL A 98 5.62 -5.33 -17.34
CA VAL A 98 6.94 -5.56 -17.94
C VAL A 98 8.10 -5.44 -16.93
N PHE A 99 7.79 -5.46 -15.62
CA PHE A 99 8.79 -5.40 -14.54
C PHE A 99 9.88 -6.45 -14.69
N GLU A 100 9.51 -7.72 -14.84
CA GLU A 100 10.48 -8.81 -14.96
C GLU A 100 11.31 -8.74 -16.25
N THR A 101 10.67 -8.38 -17.37
CA THR A 101 11.27 -8.49 -18.69
C THR A 101 12.02 -7.24 -19.11
N GLN A 102 11.56 -6.07 -18.70
CA GLN A 102 12.11 -4.78 -19.08
C GLN A 102 12.75 -4.01 -17.91
N ALA A 103 12.44 -4.34 -16.66
CA ALA A 103 12.85 -3.56 -15.48
C ALA A 103 12.55 -2.05 -15.64
N ALA A 104 11.37 -1.72 -16.18
CA ALA A 104 11.04 -0.40 -16.68
C ALA A 104 11.25 0.68 -15.61
N GLU A 105 10.76 0.45 -14.38
CA GLU A 105 10.83 1.39 -13.27
C GLU A 105 12.28 1.66 -12.86
N LEU A 106 13.07 0.60 -12.65
CA LEU A 106 14.47 0.72 -12.22
C LEU A 106 15.34 1.39 -13.29
N ARG A 107 15.11 1.06 -14.57
CA ARG A 107 15.79 1.71 -15.71
C ARG A 107 15.39 3.17 -15.83
N MET A 108 14.13 3.52 -15.56
CA MET A 108 13.68 4.92 -15.54
C MET A 108 14.33 5.71 -14.40
N LEU A 109 14.45 5.15 -13.20
CA LEU A 109 15.23 5.79 -12.12
C LEU A 109 16.67 6.06 -12.58
N GLY A 110 17.32 5.08 -13.21
CA GLY A 110 18.66 5.27 -13.78
C GLY A 110 18.73 6.31 -14.88
N TYR A 111 17.76 6.33 -15.81
CA TYR A 111 17.65 7.33 -16.88
C TYR A 111 17.51 8.77 -16.32
N MET A 112 16.72 8.93 -15.27
CA MET A 112 16.57 10.21 -14.55
C MET A 112 17.79 10.55 -13.69
N GLY A 113 18.71 9.59 -13.54
CA GLY A 113 19.97 9.75 -12.82
C GLY A 113 19.85 9.64 -11.30
N TYR A 114 18.92 8.84 -10.80
CA TYR A 114 18.96 8.46 -9.39
C TYR A 114 20.27 7.75 -9.06
N ASP A 115 20.86 8.14 -7.94
CA ASP A 115 22.15 7.59 -7.49
C ASP A 115 21.97 6.29 -6.72
N VAL A 116 20.97 6.23 -5.82
CA VAL A 116 20.72 5.08 -4.93
C VAL A 116 19.23 4.86 -4.75
N THR A 117 18.83 3.58 -4.66
CA THR A 117 17.52 3.13 -4.20
C THR A 117 17.65 1.95 -3.23
N THR A 118 16.54 1.52 -2.65
CA THR A 118 16.42 0.29 -1.87
C THR A 118 15.22 -0.51 -2.37
N PHE A 119 14.95 -1.68 -1.78
CA PHE A 119 13.72 -2.42 -2.04
C PHE A 119 12.64 -2.04 -1.05
N GLY A 120 11.41 -1.92 -1.53
CA GLY A 120 10.22 -1.94 -0.71
C GLY A 120 9.53 -3.31 -0.73
N ASN A 121 8.34 -3.42 -0.15
CA ASN A 121 7.61 -4.67 -0.08
C ASN A 121 7.07 -5.12 -1.45
N HIS A 122 6.77 -4.19 -2.32
CA HIS A 122 6.20 -4.49 -3.62
C HIS A 122 7.21 -5.00 -4.65
N GLU A 123 8.50 -4.77 -4.49
CA GLU A 123 9.52 -5.43 -5.31
C GLU A 123 9.52 -6.97 -5.11
N PHE A 124 8.96 -7.47 -4.00
CA PHE A 124 8.83 -8.91 -3.72
C PHE A 124 7.51 -9.52 -4.21
N ASP A 125 6.57 -8.76 -4.75
CA ASP A 125 5.28 -9.27 -5.22
C ASP A 125 5.42 -10.29 -6.34
N TYR A 126 6.45 -10.12 -7.18
CA TYR A 126 6.83 -11.09 -8.22
C TYR A 126 7.68 -12.26 -7.71
N ARG A 127 7.72 -12.47 -6.39
CA ARG A 127 8.51 -13.52 -5.73
C ARG A 127 10.02 -13.37 -6.01
N SER A 128 10.83 -14.27 -5.46
CA SER A 128 12.28 -14.24 -5.68
C SER A 128 12.68 -14.36 -7.15
N LYS A 129 11.94 -15.16 -7.94
CA LYS A 129 12.22 -15.36 -9.36
C LYS A 129 12.00 -14.08 -10.18
N GLY A 130 10.88 -13.42 -9.98
CA GLY A 130 10.55 -12.20 -10.74
C GLY A 130 11.49 -11.05 -10.40
N LEU A 131 11.81 -10.86 -9.11
CA LEU A 131 12.81 -9.87 -8.70
C LEU A 131 14.20 -10.18 -9.29
N ALA A 132 14.61 -11.45 -9.33
CA ALA A 132 15.88 -11.86 -9.95
C ALA A 132 15.88 -11.60 -11.46
N ASN A 133 14.76 -11.84 -12.15
CA ASN A 133 14.59 -11.54 -13.57
C ASN A 133 14.71 -10.03 -13.82
N MET A 134 14.02 -9.20 -13.04
CA MET A 134 14.07 -7.74 -13.12
C MET A 134 15.51 -7.23 -12.97
N LEU A 135 16.23 -7.65 -11.94
CA LEU A 135 17.62 -7.25 -11.72
C LEU A 135 18.53 -7.66 -12.89
N THR A 136 18.30 -8.86 -13.44
CA THR A 136 19.03 -9.37 -14.61
C THR A 136 18.71 -8.53 -15.84
N SER A 137 17.44 -8.22 -16.08
CA SER A 137 16.98 -7.39 -17.21
C SER A 137 17.55 -5.97 -17.12
N ALA A 138 17.51 -5.34 -15.93
CA ALA A 138 18.12 -4.05 -15.70
C ALA A 138 19.62 -4.06 -15.99
N ARG A 139 20.34 -5.05 -15.49
CA ARG A 139 21.81 -5.17 -15.67
C ARG A 139 22.21 -5.44 -17.10
N THR A 140 21.44 -6.23 -17.85
CA THR A 140 21.75 -6.62 -19.23
C THR A 140 21.24 -5.62 -20.28
N SER A 141 20.38 -4.68 -19.90
CA SER A 141 19.88 -3.62 -20.80
C SER A 141 20.99 -2.72 -21.34
N GLY A 142 22.06 -2.53 -20.56
CA GLY A 142 23.12 -1.58 -20.86
C GLY A 142 22.80 -0.13 -20.48
N ASP A 143 21.62 0.13 -19.94
CA ASP A 143 21.23 1.45 -19.42
C ASP A 143 21.91 1.75 -18.09
N ALA A 144 21.98 3.04 -17.75
CA ALA A 144 22.34 3.44 -16.40
C ALA A 144 21.25 2.98 -15.42
N VAL A 145 21.67 2.49 -14.26
CA VAL A 145 20.77 2.06 -13.16
C VAL A 145 21.35 2.53 -11.84
N PRO A 146 20.51 2.85 -10.82
CA PRO A 146 20.97 3.28 -9.51
C PRO A 146 21.68 2.15 -8.75
N SER A 147 22.51 2.51 -7.76
CA SER A 147 22.98 1.52 -6.77
C SER A 147 21.79 1.06 -5.91
N ILE A 148 21.69 -0.25 -5.64
CA ILE A 148 20.68 -0.79 -4.72
C ILE A 148 21.37 -1.16 -3.42
N VAL A 149 20.83 -0.69 -2.28
CA VAL A 149 21.38 -0.97 -0.95
C VAL A 149 20.30 -1.57 -0.02
N VAL A 150 20.66 -2.65 0.71
CA VAL A 150 19.83 -3.26 1.76
C VAL A 150 20.72 -4.06 2.72
N CYS A 151 20.85 -3.64 3.98
CA CYS A 151 21.83 -4.20 4.91
C CYS A 151 21.29 -5.33 5.80
N ASN A 152 20.01 -5.57 5.81
CA ASN A 152 19.41 -6.48 6.80
C ASN A 152 18.90 -7.81 6.24
N VAL A 153 19.22 -8.19 5.02
CA VAL A 153 18.95 -9.55 4.52
C VAL A 153 19.77 -10.57 5.32
N ASP A 154 19.15 -11.62 5.81
CA ASP A 154 19.79 -12.64 6.64
C ASP A 154 20.20 -13.87 5.82
N TRP A 155 21.16 -13.68 4.90
CA TRP A 155 21.69 -14.75 4.06
C TRP A 155 22.26 -15.90 4.91
N ASP A 156 22.94 -15.58 6.01
CA ASP A 156 23.57 -16.60 6.88
C ASP A 156 22.52 -17.56 7.47
N ALA A 157 21.39 -17.02 7.94
CA ALA A 157 20.32 -17.85 8.49
C ALA A 157 19.62 -18.69 7.42
N MET A 158 19.48 -18.17 6.20
CA MET A 158 18.90 -18.90 5.07
C MET A 158 19.85 -19.99 4.56
N GLU A 159 21.14 -19.71 4.43
CA GLU A 159 22.16 -20.69 4.05
C GLU A 159 22.28 -21.83 5.06
N ALA A 160 22.26 -21.50 6.36
CA ALA A 160 22.29 -22.52 7.42
C ALA A 160 21.06 -23.45 7.38
N ALA A 161 19.93 -22.96 6.89
CA ALA A 161 18.69 -23.75 6.70
C ALA A 161 18.66 -24.51 5.38
N GLY A 162 19.54 -24.17 4.43
CA GLY A 162 19.52 -24.62 3.05
C GLY A 162 18.64 -23.72 2.18
N LEU A 163 19.25 -23.01 1.24
CA LEU A 163 18.54 -22.10 0.34
C LEU A 163 17.53 -22.86 -0.54
N THR A 164 16.35 -22.27 -0.74
CA THR A 164 15.44 -22.70 -1.80
C THR A 164 16.01 -22.32 -3.17
N GLU A 165 15.44 -22.88 -4.26
CA GLU A 165 15.85 -22.53 -5.63
C GLU A 165 15.64 -21.03 -5.89
N GLY A 166 14.50 -20.47 -5.47
CA GLY A 166 14.19 -19.04 -5.58
C GLY A 166 15.17 -18.16 -4.80
N GLN A 167 15.49 -18.52 -3.56
CA GLN A 167 16.45 -17.79 -2.73
C GLN A 167 17.86 -17.82 -3.36
N GLN A 168 18.29 -18.96 -3.91
CA GLN A 168 19.58 -19.06 -4.58
C GLN A 168 19.62 -18.17 -5.84
N LEU A 169 18.57 -18.24 -6.66
CA LEU A 169 18.45 -17.42 -7.88
C LEU A 169 18.53 -15.92 -7.54
N LEU A 170 17.79 -15.48 -6.52
CA LEU A 170 17.79 -14.09 -6.10
C LEU A 170 19.14 -13.66 -5.51
N LYS A 171 19.81 -14.52 -4.74
CA LYS A 171 21.15 -14.27 -4.23
C LYS A 171 22.16 -14.04 -5.35
N ASP A 172 22.11 -14.90 -6.38
CA ASP A 172 22.98 -14.79 -7.54
C ASP A 172 22.69 -13.50 -8.33
N ALA A 173 21.41 -13.12 -8.46
CA ALA A 173 21.00 -11.87 -9.11
C ALA A 173 21.45 -10.63 -8.31
N PHE A 174 21.37 -10.66 -6.97
CA PHE A 174 21.89 -9.58 -6.11
C PHE A 174 23.40 -9.40 -6.33
N ALA A 175 24.15 -10.50 -6.36
CA ALA A 175 25.59 -10.45 -6.60
C ALA A 175 25.92 -9.93 -8.02
N ALA A 176 25.16 -10.36 -9.04
CA ALA A 176 25.36 -9.95 -10.43
C ALA A 176 25.01 -8.48 -10.67
N TYR A 177 23.96 -7.96 -10.02
CA TYR A 177 23.59 -6.56 -10.07
C TYR A 177 24.57 -5.69 -9.27
N GLY A 178 25.04 -6.17 -8.13
CA GLY A 178 25.91 -5.45 -7.19
C GLY A 178 25.10 -4.82 -6.04
N VAL A 179 24.04 -5.50 -5.57
CA VAL A 179 23.32 -5.10 -4.35
C VAL A 179 24.24 -5.19 -3.14
N GLN A 180 24.29 -4.17 -2.31
CA GLN A 180 25.21 -4.04 -1.18
C GLN A 180 24.49 -3.60 0.10
N ASP A 181 25.15 -3.75 1.25
CA ASP A 181 24.62 -3.23 2.52
C ASP A 181 24.61 -1.70 2.53
N TYR A 182 25.64 -1.08 1.94
CA TYR A 182 25.78 0.35 1.75
C TYR A 182 26.63 0.66 0.52
N THR A 183 26.55 1.90 0.04
CA THR A 183 27.41 2.43 -1.02
C THR A 183 28.03 3.77 -0.58
N VAL A 184 29.17 4.14 -1.17
CA VAL A 184 29.82 5.42 -0.89
C VAL A 184 29.93 6.22 -2.16
N LEU A 185 29.44 7.46 -2.11
CA LEU A 185 29.38 8.38 -3.24
C LEU A 185 30.20 9.63 -2.92
N GLN A 186 30.73 10.28 -3.98
CA GLN A 186 31.35 11.60 -3.90
C GLN A 186 30.46 12.60 -4.62
N LYS A 187 29.99 13.62 -3.92
CA LYS A 187 29.22 14.75 -4.46
C LYS A 187 29.95 16.04 -4.10
N GLY A 188 30.56 16.69 -5.09
CA GLY A 188 31.45 17.83 -4.84
C GLY A 188 32.56 17.46 -3.85
N ASP A 189 32.61 18.17 -2.74
CA ASP A 189 33.55 17.94 -1.64
C ASP A 189 32.98 17.06 -0.50
N VAL A 190 31.73 16.53 -0.65
CA VAL A 190 31.06 15.70 0.35
C VAL A 190 31.19 14.23 -0.02
N ARG A 191 31.73 13.41 0.90
CA ARG A 191 31.75 11.96 0.80
C ARG A 191 30.60 11.39 1.61
N ILE A 192 29.65 10.71 0.93
CA ILE A 192 28.38 10.26 1.49
C ILE A 192 28.35 8.75 1.51
N ALA A 193 28.09 8.15 2.67
CA ALA A 193 27.71 6.74 2.76
C ALA A 193 26.19 6.63 2.81
N VAL A 194 25.61 5.79 1.94
CA VAL A 194 24.18 5.52 1.89
C VAL A 194 23.94 4.06 2.26
N VAL A 195 23.23 3.80 3.35
CA VAL A 195 22.83 2.46 3.83
C VAL A 195 21.36 2.24 3.54
N GLY A 196 20.97 1.01 3.15
CA GLY A 196 19.57 0.64 2.93
C GLY A 196 19.03 -0.27 4.02
N VAL A 197 17.71 -0.20 4.30
CA VAL A 197 17.06 -1.08 5.27
C VAL A 197 15.60 -1.38 4.91
N PHE A 198 15.19 -2.62 5.16
CA PHE A 198 13.83 -3.11 4.97
C PHE A 198 13.14 -3.33 6.33
N GLY A 199 11.94 -2.75 6.51
CA GLY A 199 11.21 -2.72 7.77
C GLY A 199 10.49 -4.02 8.13
N LYS A 200 10.04 -4.11 9.38
CA LYS A 200 9.24 -5.25 9.85
C LYS A 200 7.80 -5.18 9.37
N ASP A 201 7.22 -4.00 9.36
CA ASP A 201 5.87 -3.80 8.84
C ASP A 201 5.85 -4.03 7.33
N ALA A 202 6.84 -3.53 6.59
CA ALA A 202 7.04 -3.80 5.18
C ALA A 202 7.13 -5.31 4.89
N LEU A 203 7.89 -6.07 5.69
CA LEU A 203 7.95 -7.53 5.58
C LEU A 203 6.59 -8.19 5.82
N SER A 204 5.80 -7.69 6.77
CA SER A 204 4.45 -8.20 7.02
C SER A 204 3.48 -7.94 5.88
N CYS A 205 3.76 -6.92 5.05
CA CYS A 205 3.02 -6.57 3.84
C CYS A 205 3.54 -7.27 2.56
N ALA A 206 4.58 -8.09 2.67
CA ALA A 206 5.18 -8.86 1.56
C ALA A 206 4.98 -10.38 1.72
N PRO A 207 3.75 -10.92 1.59
CA PRO A 207 3.46 -12.33 1.84
C PRO A 207 4.20 -13.29 0.89
N THR A 208 4.61 -12.80 -0.27
CA THR A 208 5.35 -13.55 -1.30
C THR A 208 6.87 -13.47 -1.14
N CYS A 209 7.36 -12.69 -0.16
CA CYS A 209 8.79 -12.55 0.10
C CYS A 209 9.34 -13.82 0.76
N GLU A 210 10.30 -14.47 0.07
CA GLU A 210 10.95 -15.68 0.55
C GLU A 210 12.22 -15.40 1.39
N LEU A 211 12.63 -14.13 1.52
CA LEU A 211 13.83 -13.75 2.26
C LEU A 211 13.56 -13.65 3.76
N LYS A 212 14.61 -13.86 4.55
CA LYS A 212 14.62 -13.54 5.98
C LYS A 212 15.43 -12.28 6.23
N PHE A 213 14.99 -11.49 7.20
CA PHE A 213 15.63 -10.23 7.54
C PHE A 213 16.08 -10.22 9.00
N LYS A 214 17.22 -9.57 9.24
CA LYS A 214 17.70 -9.22 10.59
C LYS A 214 16.88 -8.06 11.14
N ASP A 215 16.95 -7.86 12.47
CA ASP A 215 16.32 -6.67 13.09
C ASP A 215 16.85 -5.39 12.45
N PRO A 216 15.99 -4.50 11.90
CA PRO A 216 16.40 -3.32 11.15
C PRO A 216 17.36 -2.41 11.93
N VAL A 217 17.03 -2.10 13.19
CA VAL A 217 17.84 -1.18 14.01
C VAL A 217 19.22 -1.78 14.30
N GLN A 218 19.30 -3.10 14.58
CA GLN A 218 20.58 -3.76 14.85
C GLN A 218 21.44 -3.89 13.60
N ALA A 219 20.84 -4.18 12.45
CA ALA A 219 21.56 -4.28 11.18
C ALA A 219 22.14 -2.91 10.78
N VAL A 220 21.32 -1.86 10.72
CA VAL A 220 21.80 -0.50 10.40
C VAL A 220 22.88 -0.05 11.37
N LYS A 221 22.72 -0.32 12.68
CA LYS A 221 23.74 0.02 13.68
C LYS A 221 25.08 -0.68 13.42
N ALA A 222 25.05 -1.95 13.01
CA ALA A 222 26.27 -2.70 12.68
C ALA A 222 26.92 -2.14 11.41
N THR A 223 26.14 -1.89 10.36
CA THR A 223 26.62 -1.32 9.09
C THR A 223 27.18 0.11 9.27
N VAL A 224 26.50 0.96 10.07
CA VAL A 224 27.03 2.30 10.40
C VAL A 224 28.37 2.22 11.16
N ALA A 225 28.52 1.24 12.08
CA ALA A 225 29.79 1.04 12.77
C ALA A 225 30.89 0.59 11.80
N GLU A 226 30.57 -0.24 10.79
CA GLU A 226 31.47 -0.64 9.73
C GLU A 226 31.87 0.55 8.84
N ILE A 227 30.91 1.36 8.39
CA ILE A 227 31.15 2.59 7.63
C ILE A 227 32.13 3.48 8.38
N LYS A 228 31.87 3.76 9.66
CA LYS A 228 32.75 4.60 10.50
C LYS A 228 34.15 4.05 10.71
N ALA A 229 34.31 2.72 10.63
CA ALA A 229 35.62 2.06 10.78
C ALA A 229 36.43 2.04 9.49
N ASN A 230 35.77 1.95 8.34
CA ASN A 230 36.41 1.66 7.06
C ASN A 230 36.36 2.83 6.05
N GLU A 231 35.36 3.72 6.19
CA GLU A 231 35.10 4.82 5.26
C GLU A 231 35.32 6.18 5.93
N ASP A 232 35.90 7.10 5.17
CA ASP A 232 36.03 8.51 5.58
C ASP A 232 34.81 9.30 5.07
N ALA A 233 33.63 8.93 5.58
CA ALA A 233 32.37 9.55 5.17
C ALA A 233 32.09 10.81 5.98
N ASP A 234 31.72 11.90 5.27
CA ASP A 234 31.29 13.17 5.87
C ASP A 234 29.83 13.10 6.36
N MET A 235 29.02 12.28 5.67
CA MET A 235 27.58 12.14 5.91
C MET A 235 27.15 10.68 5.79
N ILE A 236 26.23 10.25 6.65
CA ILE A 236 25.62 8.91 6.59
C ILE A 236 24.11 9.06 6.42
N VAL A 237 23.61 8.62 5.27
CA VAL A 237 22.19 8.64 4.89
C VAL A 237 21.64 7.22 4.94
N CYS A 238 20.42 7.06 5.45
CA CYS A 238 19.69 5.81 5.35
C CYS A 238 18.52 5.97 4.38
N VAL A 239 18.45 5.15 3.34
CA VAL A 239 17.24 4.93 2.55
C VAL A 239 16.49 3.76 3.18
N SER A 240 15.33 4.06 3.74
CA SER A 240 14.57 3.12 4.58
C SER A 240 13.21 2.83 4.00
N HIS A 241 12.89 1.54 3.91
CA HIS A 241 11.52 1.10 3.62
C HIS A 241 10.92 0.46 4.87
N SER A 242 10.78 1.28 5.95
CA SER A 242 10.28 0.83 7.25
C SER A 242 9.07 1.61 7.74
N GLY A 243 9.02 2.92 7.45
CA GLY A 243 7.86 3.77 7.64
C GLY A 243 7.81 4.61 8.91
N THR A 244 6.97 5.65 8.82
CA THR A 244 6.62 6.54 9.92
C THR A 244 5.12 6.52 10.17
N TRP A 245 4.69 6.61 11.44
CA TRP A 245 3.29 6.65 11.87
C TRP A 245 3.03 7.82 12.80
N ASP A 246 1.77 8.22 12.96
CA ASP A 246 1.34 9.25 13.93
C ASP A 246 1.74 8.90 15.38
N ASP A 247 1.82 7.61 15.72
CA ASP A 247 2.35 7.15 17.01
C ASP A 247 3.86 6.92 16.92
N PRO A 248 4.70 7.79 17.52
CA PRO A 248 6.16 7.64 17.47
C PRO A 248 6.71 6.36 18.09
N LYS A 249 5.89 5.60 18.81
CA LYS A 249 6.28 4.29 19.37
C LYS A 249 6.12 3.16 18.37
N LYS A 250 5.33 3.37 17.32
CA LYS A 250 5.14 2.45 16.21
C LYS A 250 5.97 2.83 15.00
N SER A 251 6.37 4.10 14.90
CA SER A 251 7.14 4.68 13.81
C SER A 251 8.54 4.05 13.75
N GLU A 252 8.72 3.07 12.84
CA GLU A 252 9.97 2.28 12.77
C GLU A 252 11.17 3.18 12.47
N ASP A 253 11.03 4.17 11.57
CA ASP A 253 12.11 5.09 11.23
C ASP A 253 12.45 6.09 12.33
N GLU A 254 11.46 6.48 13.16
CA GLU A 254 11.79 7.25 14.36
C GLU A 254 12.48 6.41 15.44
N LEU A 255 12.15 5.11 15.53
CA LEU A 255 12.85 4.17 16.42
C LEU A 255 14.27 3.91 15.91
N LEU A 256 14.45 3.84 14.57
CA LEU A 256 15.76 3.75 13.92
C LEU A 256 16.62 4.97 14.22
N ALA A 257 16.08 6.19 14.04
CA ALA A 257 16.79 7.44 14.36
C ALA A 257 17.24 7.51 15.83
N LYS A 258 16.39 7.04 16.75
CA LYS A 258 16.73 6.95 18.19
C LYS A 258 17.78 5.87 18.48
N GLY A 259 17.74 4.74 17.76
CA GLY A 259 18.62 3.58 17.95
C GLY A 259 20.01 3.74 17.32
N VAL A 260 20.12 4.57 16.29
CA VAL A 260 21.36 4.79 15.51
C VAL A 260 21.61 6.30 15.34
N PRO A 261 22.03 7.01 16.40
CA PRO A 261 22.19 8.47 16.41
C PRO A 261 23.37 8.98 15.55
N ASP A 262 24.11 8.08 14.92
CA ASP A 262 25.20 8.40 13.97
C ASP A 262 24.69 8.59 12.53
N LEU A 263 23.39 8.36 12.26
CA LEU A 263 22.74 8.73 11.00
C LEU A 263 22.48 10.24 10.99
N ASP A 264 22.72 10.87 9.84
CA ASP A 264 22.41 12.29 9.64
C ASP A 264 21.00 12.47 9.03
N LEU A 265 20.61 11.57 8.11
CA LEU A 265 19.34 11.62 7.40
C LEU A 265 18.76 10.22 7.23
N ILE A 266 17.43 10.09 7.38
CA ILE A 266 16.64 8.92 6.99
C ILE A 266 15.58 9.37 5.99
N LEU A 267 15.61 8.79 4.79
CA LEU A 267 14.50 8.85 3.85
C LEU A 267 13.56 7.69 4.18
N SER A 268 12.33 8.01 4.59
CA SER A 268 11.32 7.06 5.07
C SER A 268 10.28 6.80 3.99
N GLY A 269 10.21 5.58 3.46
CA GLY A 269 9.18 5.04 2.56
C GLY A 269 8.12 4.21 3.29
N HIS A 270 7.37 3.37 2.55
CA HIS A 270 6.40 2.38 2.99
C HIS A 270 5.04 2.92 3.45
N THR A 271 5.00 3.89 4.34
CA THR A 271 3.72 4.37 4.93
C THR A 271 3.05 5.49 4.14
N HIS A 272 3.58 5.83 2.96
CA HIS A 272 3.08 6.93 2.13
C HIS A 272 2.97 8.26 2.89
N SER A 273 3.77 8.42 3.94
CA SER A 273 3.74 9.60 4.79
C SER A 273 4.19 10.84 4.04
N ARG A 274 3.50 11.96 4.26
CA ARG A 274 3.87 13.27 3.75
C ARG A 274 4.31 14.16 4.90
N ILE A 275 5.62 14.21 5.18
CA ILE A 275 6.20 14.95 6.30
C ILE A 275 6.44 16.39 5.84
N GLN A 276 5.67 17.35 6.38
CA GLN A 276 5.76 18.75 6.00
C GLN A 276 7.00 19.47 6.57
N GLU A 277 7.48 19.01 7.72
CA GLU A 277 8.70 19.50 8.38
C GLU A 277 9.50 18.28 8.84
N PRO A 278 10.83 18.21 8.58
CA PRO A 278 11.63 17.05 8.97
C PRO A 278 11.46 16.69 10.44
N ILE A 279 11.15 15.42 10.73
CA ILE A 279 11.12 14.91 12.11
C ILE A 279 12.56 14.81 12.59
N ARG A 280 12.84 15.29 13.81
CA ARG A 280 14.20 15.33 14.34
C ARG A 280 14.34 14.51 15.62
N HIS A 281 15.33 13.61 15.64
CA HIS A 281 15.76 12.88 16.83
C HIS A 281 17.27 13.10 17.07
N GLY A 282 17.61 13.92 18.05
CA GLY A 282 19.01 14.33 18.25
C GLY A 282 19.50 15.17 17.05
N ASP A 283 20.48 14.65 16.31
CA ASP A 283 20.99 15.27 15.08
C ASP A 283 20.52 14.53 13.81
N THR A 284 19.77 13.46 13.93
CA THR A 284 19.18 12.71 12.80
C THR A 284 17.87 13.34 12.36
N TYR A 285 17.69 13.53 11.07
CA TYR A 285 16.46 13.99 10.42
C TYR A 285 15.76 12.84 9.71
N VAL A 286 14.42 12.78 9.78
CA VAL A 286 13.59 11.84 9.04
C VAL A 286 12.70 12.65 8.09
N VAL A 287 12.70 12.27 6.80
CA VAL A 287 11.94 12.94 5.73
C VAL A 287 11.15 11.93 4.92
N SER A 288 10.03 12.38 4.34
CA SER A 288 9.16 11.56 3.50
C SER A 288 8.29 12.46 2.62
N CYS A 289 8.06 12.10 1.34
CA CYS A 289 7.41 12.98 0.36
C CYS A 289 6.02 12.52 -0.12
N GLY A 290 5.49 11.44 0.44
CA GLY A 290 4.22 10.84 0.01
C GLY A 290 4.40 9.80 -1.09
N GLU A 291 3.35 9.47 -1.80
CA GLU A 291 3.29 8.35 -2.73
C GLU A 291 3.07 8.78 -4.19
N TYR A 292 3.24 7.82 -5.13
CA TYR A 292 2.84 7.89 -6.55
C TYR A 292 3.50 9.01 -7.35
N GLY A 293 4.68 9.49 -6.90
CA GLY A 293 5.33 10.61 -7.56
C GLY A 293 4.53 11.92 -7.53
N LYS A 294 3.57 12.07 -6.60
CA LYS A 294 2.78 13.32 -6.43
C LYS A 294 3.63 14.49 -5.98
N ASN A 295 4.73 14.22 -5.29
CA ASN A 295 5.69 15.23 -4.86
C ASN A 295 7.12 14.74 -5.09
N LEU A 296 8.02 15.67 -5.38
CA LEU A 296 9.45 15.46 -5.28
C LEU A 296 9.94 16.15 -4.00
N GLY A 297 10.61 15.40 -3.13
CA GLY A 297 11.25 15.98 -1.95
C GLY A 297 12.53 16.71 -2.32
N SER A 298 12.74 17.90 -1.75
CA SER A 298 13.94 18.71 -1.92
C SER A 298 14.46 19.12 -0.55
N LEU A 299 15.73 18.88 -0.30
CA LEU A 299 16.38 19.11 0.98
C LEU A 299 17.78 19.70 0.75
N SER A 300 18.09 20.82 1.41
CA SER A 300 19.46 21.33 1.49
C SER A 300 20.00 21.14 2.90
N MET A 301 21.20 20.64 3.01
CA MET A 301 21.90 20.45 4.28
C MET A 301 23.25 21.14 4.31
N ALA A 302 23.65 21.60 5.48
CA ALA A 302 24.97 22.21 5.70
C ALA A 302 25.64 21.56 6.91
N GLN A 303 26.96 21.34 6.81
CA GLN A 303 27.77 20.81 7.89
C GLN A 303 28.13 21.90 8.89
N LYS A 304 27.88 21.66 10.17
CA LYS A 304 28.26 22.54 11.29
C LYS A 304 29.74 22.36 11.64
N ALA A 305 30.27 23.30 12.41
CA ALA A 305 31.65 23.25 12.88
C ALA A 305 31.99 22.00 13.74
N ASP A 306 31.01 21.34 14.31
CA ASP A 306 31.16 20.09 15.07
C ASP A 306 31.12 18.82 14.19
N GLY A 307 31.02 19.00 12.86
CA GLY A 307 30.94 17.93 11.88
C GLY A 307 29.53 17.35 11.65
N ARG A 308 28.53 17.75 12.45
CA ARG A 308 27.14 17.33 12.29
C ARG A 308 26.44 18.12 11.19
N TRP A 309 25.45 17.51 10.57
CA TRP A 309 24.65 18.13 9.53
C TRP A 309 23.40 18.81 10.09
N GLN A 310 22.95 19.86 9.42
CA GLN A 310 21.68 20.53 9.72
C GLN A 310 20.94 20.84 8.43
N VAL A 311 19.61 20.71 8.48
CA VAL A 311 18.71 21.13 7.40
C VAL A 311 18.71 22.66 7.33
N THR A 312 18.94 23.18 6.13
CA THR A 312 18.91 24.63 5.84
C THR A 312 17.71 25.01 4.97
N ASP A 313 17.23 24.10 4.14
CA ASP A 313 16.00 24.23 3.37
C ASP A 313 15.31 22.86 3.23
N TYR A 314 13.98 22.86 3.19
CA TYR A 314 13.19 21.63 2.99
C TYR A 314 11.87 21.97 2.32
N GLN A 315 11.57 21.28 1.23
CA GLN A 315 10.34 21.48 0.47
C GLN A 315 9.83 20.14 -0.07
N LEU A 316 8.52 19.99 -0.10
CA LEU A 316 7.82 18.98 -0.89
C LEU A 316 7.23 19.68 -2.11
N ILE A 317 7.85 19.48 -3.27
CA ILE A 317 7.48 20.14 -4.52
C ILE A 317 6.35 19.33 -5.18
N PRO A 318 5.10 19.82 -5.23
CA PRO A 318 4.02 19.11 -5.90
C PRO A 318 4.32 19.01 -7.40
N ILE A 319 4.16 17.81 -7.96
CA ILE A 319 4.31 17.58 -9.39
C ILE A 319 2.94 17.74 -10.05
N THR A 320 2.70 18.90 -10.64
CA THR A 320 1.42 19.33 -11.23
C THR A 320 1.52 19.54 -12.73
N ALA A 321 0.38 19.71 -13.39
CA ALA A 321 0.31 20.01 -14.83
C ALA A 321 1.03 21.33 -15.24
N ASP A 322 1.31 22.24 -14.28
CA ASP A 322 2.06 23.47 -14.55
C ASP A 322 3.56 23.20 -14.84
N ILE A 323 4.06 22.02 -14.46
CA ILE A 323 5.43 21.60 -14.74
C ILE A 323 5.45 20.96 -16.13
N PRO A 324 6.21 21.53 -17.09
CA PRO A 324 6.30 20.93 -18.42
C PRO A 324 6.95 19.54 -18.35
N ALA A 325 6.35 18.57 -18.99
CA ALA A 325 6.92 17.24 -19.14
C ALA A 325 8.19 17.30 -19.99
N ASP A 326 9.24 16.61 -19.58
CA ASP A 326 10.45 16.43 -20.39
C ASP A 326 10.15 15.45 -21.52
N ALA A 327 10.18 15.93 -22.76
CA ALA A 327 9.75 15.15 -23.93
C ALA A 327 10.58 13.88 -24.16
N GLU A 328 11.91 13.95 -23.92
CA GLU A 328 12.78 12.78 -24.10
C GLU A 328 12.47 11.70 -23.06
N THR A 329 12.15 12.11 -21.83
CA THR A 329 11.73 11.19 -20.77
C THR A 329 10.39 10.53 -21.11
N GLN A 330 9.43 11.32 -21.63
CA GLN A 330 8.14 10.77 -22.05
C GLN A 330 8.29 9.75 -23.18
N GLU A 331 9.13 10.03 -24.18
CA GLU A 331 9.40 9.07 -25.26
C GLU A 331 10.00 7.73 -24.76
N VAL A 332 10.77 7.76 -23.67
CA VAL A 332 11.27 6.52 -23.04
C VAL A 332 10.14 5.75 -22.37
N ILE A 333 9.27 6.45 -21.64
CA ILE A 333 8.09 5.85 -20.99
C ILE A 333 7.16 5.24 -22.04
N ASP A 334 6.87 5.98 -23.11
CA ASP A 334 5.98 5.54 -24.19
C ASP A 334 6.47 4.23 -24.83
N ARG A 335 7.79 4.05 -25.03
CA ARG A 335 8.36 2.79 -25.53
C ARG A 335 8.13 1.61 -24.59
N PHE A 336 8.20 1.82 -23.26
CA PHE A 336 7.83 0.76 -22.32
C PHE A 336 6.34 0.45 -22.37
N MET A 337 5.50 1.47 -22.52
CA MET A 337 4.05 1.29 -22.64
C MET A 337 3.66 0.60 -23.96
N ASP A 338 4.39 0.82 -25.07
CA ASP A 338 4.21 0.05 -26.30
C ASP A 338 4.54 -1.44 -26.08
N THR A 339 5.58 -1.75 -25.31
CA THR A 339 5.91 -3.14 -24.94
C THR A 339 4.81 -3.77 -24.08
N VAL A 340 4.15 -3.00 -23.21
CA VAL A 340 3.00 -3.47 -22.42
C VAL A 340 1.84 -3.89 -23.34
N ASP A 341 1.52 -3.09 -24.35
CA ASP A 341 0.48 -3.44 -25.33
C ASP A 341 0.81 -4.73 -26.09
N GLU A 342 2.07 -4.87 -26.54
CA GLU A 342 2.52 -6.00 -27.36
C GLU A 342 2.68 -7.31 -26.56
N ASP A 343 3.29 -7.25 -25.39
CA ASP A 343 3.71 -8.42 -24.62
C ASP A 343 2.67 -8.86 -23.58
N TYR A 344 1.91 -7.92 -23.00
CA TYR A 344 0.97 -8.22 -21.93
C TYR A 344 -0.50 -8.11 -22.39
N LEU A 345 -0.97 -6.92 -22.79
CA LEU A 345 -2.38 -6.70 -23.09
C LEU A 345 -2.88 -7.48 -24.29
N ALA A 346 -2.02 -7.70 -25.30
CA ALA A 346 -2.37 -8.53 -26.47
C ALA A 346 -2.80 -9.95 -26.07
N GLN A 347 -2.31 -10.50 -24.95
CA GLN A 347 -2.71 -11.82 -24.45
C GLN A 347 -4.19 -11.86 -24.02
N PHE A 348 -4.75 -10.71 -23.62
CA PHE A 348 -6.14 -10.54 -23.21
C PHE A 348 -7.02 -9.96 -24.32
N GLY A 349 -6.41 -9.53 -25.43
CA GLY A 349 -7.12 -8.94 -26.58
C GLY A 349 -7.43 -7.45 -26.41
N TYR A 350 -6.68 -6.75 -25.55
CA TYR A 350 -6.83 -5.32 -25.26
C TYR A 350 -5.65 -4.49 -25.76
N THR A 351 -5.86 -3.17 -25.78
CA THR A 351 -4.82 -2.14 -25.81
C THR A 351 -5.05 -1.17 -24.65
N LYS A 352 -3.99 -0.50 -24.15
CA LYS A 352 -4.06 0.37 -22.97
C LYS A 352 -5.08 1.50 -23.07
N ASP A 353 -5.18 2.11 -24.27
CA ASP A 353 -6.05 3.26 -24.54
C ASP A 353 -7.49 2.86 -24.95
N GLN A 354 -7.79 1.56 -25.01
CA GLN A 354 -9.13 1.07 -25.36
C GLN A 354 -10.13 1.52 -24.29
N VAL A 355 -11.17 2.26 -24.71
CA VAL A 355 -12.29 2.65 -23.86
C VAL A 355 -13.22 1.45 -23.67
N LEU A 356 -13.54 1.13 -22.42
CA LEU A 356 -14.40 0.01 -22.02
C LEU A 356 -15.82 0.45 -21.68
N ALA A 357 -15.94 1.63 -21.05
CA ALA A 357 -17.23 2.21 -20.68
C ALA A 357 -17.11 3.72 -20.50
N GLU A 358 -18.24 4.43 -20.62
CA GLU A 358 -18.39 5.82 -20.18
C GLU A 358 -18.99 5.90 -18.79
N ASN A 359 -18.48 6.79 -17.96
CA ASN A 359 -18.84 6.91 -16.56
C ASN A 359 -19.39 8.28 -16.21
N ASP A 360 -20.66 8.36 -15.82
CA ASP A 360 -21.29 9.54 -15.18
C ASP A 360 -21.44 9.40 -13.66
N VAL A 361 -21.11 8.24 -13.10
CA VAL A 361 -21.24 7.94 -11.67
C VAL A 361 -20.06 8.52 -10.89
N VAL A 362 -20.34 9.09 -9.71
CA VAL A 362 -19.29 9.46 -8.76
C VAL A 362 -18.95 8.25 -7.90
N PHE A 363 -17.82 7.62 -8.16
CA PHE A 363 -17.32 6.54 -7.33
C PHE A 363 -16.67 7.04 -6.05
N SER A 364 -16.69 6.22 -5.00
CA SER A 364 -16.02 6.48 -3.73
C SER A 364 -14.51 6.59 -3.93
N SER A 365 -13.87 7.55 -3.25
CA SER A 365 -12.41 7.67 -3.27
C SER A 365 -11.75 6.58 -2.41
N LEU A 366 -10.47 6.26 -2.66
CA LEU A 366 -9.68 5.36 -1.81
C LEU A 366 -9.60 5.86 -0.37
N LYS A 367 -9.55 7.18 -0.18
CA LYS A 367 -9.57 7.81 1.14
C LYS A 367 -10.87 7.52 1.90
N ASP A 368 -12.01 7.46 1.20
CA ASP A 368 -13.29 7.13 1.83
C ASP A 368 -13.36 5.65 2.19
N LEU A 369 -12.87 4.76 1.31
CA LEU A 369 -12.74 3.33 1.61
C LEU A 369 -11.92 3.10 2.89
N GLY A 370 -10.82 3.83 3.07
CA GLY A 370 -9.97 3.76 4.25
C GLY A 370 -10.57 4.39 5.51
N LYS A 371 -11.42 5.43 5.39
CA LYS A 371 -11.93 6.19 6.55
C LYS A 371 -13.30 5.74 7.02
N VAL A 372 -14.22 5.52 6.10
CA VAL A 372 -15.64 5.27 6.44
C VAL A 372 -15.95 3.80 6.24
N HIS A 373 -16.33 3.12 7.33
CA HIS A 373 -16.66 1.70 7.29
C HIS A 373 -18.15 1.54 6.93
N THR A 374 -18.45 1.56 5.65
CA THR A 374 -19.80 1.40 5.09
C THR A 374 -19.72 0.72 3.72
N GLU A 375 -20.86 0.58 3.05
CA GLU A 375 -20.94 0.25 1.63
C GLU A 375 -20.29 1.35 0.79
N HIS A 376 -19.56 0.96 -0.26
CA HIS A 376 -18.95 1.86 -1.22
C HIS A 376 -19.14 1.30 -2.63
N ASN A 377 -19.71 2.11 -3.53
CA ASN A 377 -20.05 1.71 -4.89
C ASN A 377 -18.84 1.26 -5.73
N LEU A 378 -17.64 1.74 -5.43
CA LEU A 378 -16.40 1.26 -6.06
C LEU A 378 -16.12 -0.21 -5.72
N GLY A 379 -16.28 -0.59 -4.46
CA GLY A 379 -16.14 -2.00 -4.06
C GLY A 379 -17.28 -2.87 -4.60
N ASP A 380 -18.47 -2.29 -4.73
CA ASP A 380 -19.65 -3.02 -5.23
C ASP A 380 -19.51 -3.39 -6.71
N ILE A 381 -19.06 -2.44 -7.57
CA ILE A 381 -18.87 -2.73 -9.01
C ILE A 381 -17.77 -3.76 -9.24
N ILE A 382 -16.69 -3.74 -8.44
CA ILE A 382 -15.61 -4.74 -8.53
C ILE A 382 -16.12 -6.12 -8.09
N ALA A 383 -16.89 -6.19 -6.99
CA ALA A 383 -17.44 -7.46 -6.54
C ALA A 383 -18.47 -8.05 -7.54
N ASP A 384 -19.28 -7.20 -8.17
CA ASP A 384 -20.21 -7.62 -9.22
C ASP A 384 -19.46 -8.12 -10.47
N ALA A 385 -18.33 -7.48 -10.81
CA ALA A 385 -17.48 -7.91 -11.92
C ALA A 385 -16.92 -9.32 -11.72
N TYR A 386 -16.58 -9.72 -10.51
CA TYR A 386 -16.11 -11.07 -10.21
C TYR A 386 -17.19 -12.12 -10.50
N VAL A 387 -18.42 -11.87 -10.06
CA VAL A 387 -19.56 -12.77 -10.35
C VAL A 387 -19.79 -12.84 -11.85
N TYR A 388 -19.85 -11.67 -12.52
CA TYR A 388 -20.07 -11.60 -13.96
C TYR A 388 -19.02 -12.39 -14.74
N ALA A 389 -17.74 -12.21 -14.45
CA ALA A 389 -16.66 -12.85 -15.17
C ALA A 389 -16.70 -14.38 -15.06
N VAL A 390 -16.98 -14.90 -13.84
CA VAL A 390 -17.07 -16.35 -13.62
C VAL A 390 -18.29 -16.94 -14.31
N GLU A 391 -19.46 -16.30 -14.21
CA GLU A 391 -20.70 -16.82 -14.79
C GLU A 391 -20.77 -16.67 -16.33
N ASN A 392 -19.90 -15.83 -16.91
CA ASN A 392 -19.77 -15.65 -18.36
C ASN A 392 -18.46 -16.23 -18.95
N ALA A 393 -17.66 -16.93 -18.14
CA ALA A 393 -16.47 -17.62 -18.63
C ALA A 393 -16.86 -18.77 -19.59
N ALA A 394 -16.02 -19.01 -20.60
CA ALA A 394 -16.26 -20.05 -21.60
C ALA A 394 -16.36 -21.46 -20.99
N ASP A 395 -15.67 -21.69 -19.88
CA ASP A 395 -15.62 -22.95 -19.15
C ASP A 395 -16.60 -22.99 -17.94
N TYR A 396 -17.57 -22.05 -17.90
CA TYR A 396 -18.52 -21.98 -16.80
C TYR A 396 -19.32 -23.28 -16.63
N ASP A 397 -19.32 -23.80 -15.41
CA ASP A 397 -19.93 -25.07 -15.05
C ASP A 397 -21.48 -25.04 -14.90
N GLY A 398 -22.08 -23.87 -15.04
CA GLY A 398 -23.51 -23.63 -14.89
C GLY A 398 -24.02 -23.62 -13.42
N VAL A 399 -23.12 -23.66 -12.43
CA VAL A 399 -23.46 -23.50 -11.02
C VAL A 399 -23.36 -22.04 -10.62
N PRO A 400 -24.44 -21.37 -10.21
CA PRO A 400 -24.40 -19.95 -9.87
C PRO A 400 -23.44 -19.65 -8.71
N VAL A 401 -22.72 -18.53 -8.81
CA VAL A 401 -21.93 -17.97 -7.72
C VAL A 401 -22.89 -17.46 -6.64
N ASP A 402 -22.72 -17.88 -5.37
CA ASP A 402 -23.57 -17.41 -4.27
C ASP A 402 -23.21 -15.99 -3.85
N LEU A 403 -21.92 -15.66 -3.86
CA LEU A 403 -21.39 -14.32 -3.53
C LEU A 403 -19.95 -14.15 -4.03
N ALA A 404 -19.55 -12.89 -4.17
CA ALA A 404 -18.16 -12.50 -4.35
C ALA A 404 -17.70 -11.59 -3.22
N VAL A 405 -16.38 -11.59 -2.95
CA VAL A 405 -15.76 -10.80 -1.88
C VAL A 405 -14.51 -10.09 -2.42
N VAL A 406 -14.40 -8.80 -2.14
CA VAL A 406 -13.26 -7.94 -2.51
C VAL A 406 -12.78 -7.20 -1.25
N PRO A 407 -11.52 -7.37 -0.83
CA PRO A 407 -10.97 -6.57 0.27
C PRO A 407 -10.55 -5.19 -0.23
N SER A 408 -10.72 -4.16 0.60
CA SER A 408 -10.32 -2.79 0.24
C SER A 408 -8.82 -2.64 -0.05
N GLY A 409 -7.99 -3.54 0.47
CA GLY A 409 -6.54 -3.52 0.26
C GLY A 409 -6.09 -3.86 -1.16
N THR A 410 -6.93 -4.52 -1.97
CA THR A 410 -6.64 -4.82 -3.37
C THR A 410 -7.11 -3.71 -4.32
N VAL A 411 -7.95 -2.78 -3.86
CA VAL A 411 -8.44 -1.65 -4.65
C VAL A 411 -7.41 -0.53 -4.60
N ARG A 412 -6.83 -0.17 -5.75
CA ARG A 412 -5.67 0.74 -5.83
C ARG A 412 -5.96 2.08 -6.48
N ASP A 413 -7.06 2.19 -7.23
CA ASP A 413 -7.52 3.44 -7.83
C ASP A 413 -9.04 3.47 -7.92
N THR A 414 -9.60 4.62 -8.31
CA THR A 414 -11.04 4.86 -8.51
C THR A 414 -11.28 5.37 -9.93
N TYR A 415 -12.55 5.38 -10.36
CA TYR A 415 -12.92 5.82 -11.69
C TYR A 415 -13.44 7.25 -11.66
N ALA A 416 -12.80 8.14 -12.42
CA ALA A 416 -13.28 9.48 -12.70
C ALA A 416 -14.49 9.46 -13.66
N ARG A 417 -15.17 10.59 -13.80
CA ARG A 417 -16.17 10.75 -14.86
C ARG A 417 -15.51 10.83 -16.22
N GLY A 418 -16.22 10.36 -17.25
CA GLY A 418 -15.75 10.25 -18.62
C GLY A 418 -15.35 8.83 -18.99
N ASP A 419 -14.45 8.69 -19.94
CA ASP A 419 -14.01 7.41 -20.47
C ASP A 419 -13.26 6.59 -19.42
N ILE A 420 -13.61 5.31 -19.29
CA ILE A 420 -12.85 4.33 -18.51
C ILE A 420 -12.06 3.46 -19.48
N THR A 421 -10.75 3.58 -19.46
CA THR A 421 -9.84 2.81 -20.33
C THR A 421 -9.36 1.51 -19.67
N VAL A 422 -8.77 0.62 -20.46
CA VAL A 422 -8.14 -0.62 -19.97
C VAL A 422 -7.04 -0.31 -18.97
N GLU A 423 -6.22 0.73 -19.21
CA GLU A 423 -5.18 1.17 -18.27
C GLU A 423 -5.77 1.56 -16.91
N GLN A 424 -6.85 2.35 -16.89
CA GLN A 424 -7.50 2.75 -15.64
C GLN A 424 -8.10 1.57 -14.90
N VAL A 425 -8.68 0.61 -15.62
CA VAL A 425 -9.21 -0.62 -15.01
C VAL A 425 -8.08 -1.45 -14.41
N PHE A 426 -6.99 -1.66 -15.13
CA PHE A 426 -5.83 -2.34 -14.58
C PHE A 426 -5.30 -1.63 -13.33
N ASN A 427 -5.12 -0.31 -13.40
CA ASN A 427 -4.59 0.49 -12.28
C ASN A 427 -5.49 0.41 -11.03
N SER A 428 -6.82 0.25 -11.21
CA SER A 428 -7.73 0.09 -10.07
C SER A 428 -7.56 -1.25 -9.32
N PHE A 429 -7.00 -2.27 -9.99
CA PHE A 429 -6.80 -3.61 -9.44
C PHE A 429 -5.48 -4.24 -9.92
N SER A 430 -4.38 -3.52 -9.72
CA SER A 430 -3.07 -3.78 -10.33
C SER A 430 -2.20 -4.80 -9.60
N LEU A 431 -2.56 -5.23 -8.37
CA LEU A 431 -1.64 -5.96 -7.51
C LEU A 431 -1.45 -7.42 -7.90
N GLY A 432 -0.27 -7.94 -7.53
CA GLY A 432 0.07 -9.35 -7.44
C GLY A 432 0.39 -10.02 -8.75
N ILE A 433 0.63 -11.31 -8.64
CA ILE A 433 0.96 -12.22 -9.73
C ILE A 433 0.26 -13.56 -9.48
N GLY A 434 -0.10 -14.25 -10.55
CA GLY A 434 -0.67 -15.58 -10.46
C GLY A 434 0.37 -16.69 -10.37
N ALA A 435 -0.09 -17.93 -10.25
CA ALA A 435 0.77 -19.12 -10.34
C ALA A 435 1.35 -19.30 -11.75
N ASP A 436 0.67 -18.79 -12.77
CA ASP A 436 1.13 -18.74 -14.17
C ASP A 436 2.29 -17.77 -14.40
N GLY A 437 2.65 -16.95 -13.42
CA GLY A 437 3.68 -15.91 -13.53
C GLY A 437 3.24 -14.67 -14.28
N VAL A 438 1.94 -14.51 -14.58
CA VAL A 438 1.39 -13.35 -15.30
C VAL A 438 0.87 -12.33 -14.27
N PRO A 439 1.19 -11.03 -14.41
CA PRO A 439 0.74 -9.98 -13.51
C PRO A 439 -0.78 -9.90 -13.33
N GLY A 440 -1.20 -9.48 -12.16
CA GLY A 440 -2.58 -9.42 -11.70
C GLY A 440 -2.98 -10.65 -10.87
N TYR A 441 -3.58 -10.40 -9.69
CA TYR A 441 -4.12 -11.50 -8.89
C TYR A 441 -5.21 -12.25 -9.64
N PRO A 442 -5.13 -13.59 -9.71
CA PRO A 442 -6.20 -14.40 -10.26
C PRO A 442 -7.39 -14.50 -9.29
N LEU A 443 -8.56 -14.77 -9.84
CA LEU A 443 -9.73 -15.16 -9.08
C LEU A 443 -9.59 -16.59 -8.59
N ILE A 444 -10.10 -16.85 -7.39
CA ILE A 444 -10.19 -18.17 -6.75
C ILE A 444 -11.63 -18.50 -6.43
N GLU A 445 -11.91 -19.81 -6.39
CA GLU A 445 -13.19 -20.36 -5.94
C GLU A 445 -13.03 -21.09 -4.62
N VAL A 446 -13.80 -20.68 -3.62
CA VAL A 446 -13.82 -21.33 -2.32
C VAL A 446 -15.25 -21.53 -1.82
N TYR A 447 -15.43 -22.46 -0.89
CA TYR A 447 -16.72 -22.71 -0.24
C TYR A 447 -16.62 -22.45 1.25
N LEU A 448 -17.58 -21.68 1.79
CA LEU A 448 -17.76 -21.46 3.22
C LEU A 448 -19.16 -21.87 3.65
N THR A 449 -19.27 -22.32 4.90
CA THR A 449 -20.57 -22.56 5.52
C THR A 449 -21.26 -21.23 5.87
N GLY A 450 -22.60 -21.24 5.99
CA GLY A 450 -23.33 -20.04 6.38
C GLY A 450 -22.90 -19.50 7.75
N LYS A 451 -22.44 -20.37 8.65
CA LYS A 451 -21.84 -19.97 9.94
C LYS A 451 -20.52 -19.23 9.76
N GLU A 452 -19.67 -19.67 8.82
CA GLU A 452 -18.41 -19.00 8.51
C GLU A 452 -18.65 -17.65 7.82
N LEU A 453 -19.66 -17.53 6.95
CA LEU A 453 -20.08 -16.25 6.35
C LEU A 453 -20.54 -15.24 7.40
N ARG A 454 -21.28 -15.67 8.44
CA ARG A 454 -21.61 -14.80 9.57
C ARG A 454 -20.35 -14.37 10.34
N THR A 455 -19.36 -15.25 10.42
CA THR A 455 -18.07 -14.94 11.06
C THR A 455 -17.28 -13.95 10.21
N ALA A 456 -17.27 -14.10 8.88
CA ALA A 456 -16.61 -13.15 7.97
C ALA A 456 -17.22 -11.74 8.08
N ALA A 457 -18.55 -11.63 8.09
CA ALA A 457 -19.22 -10.35 8.33
C ALA A 457 -18.87 -9.74 9.69
N GLU A 458 -18.71 -10.57 10.74
CA GLU A 458 -18.32 -10.10 12.08
C GLU A 458 -16.84 -9.68 12.13
N ILE A 459 -15.95 -10.34 11.39
CA ILE A 459 -14.55 -9.94 11.22
C ILE A 459 -14.50 -8.56 10.55
N ASP A 460 -15.21 -8.39 9.42
CA ASP A 460 -15.31 -7.09 8.75
C ASP A 460 -15.79 -6.00 9.72
N ALA A 461 -16.89 -6.23 10.44
CA ALA A 461 -17.47 -5.26 11.34
C ALA A 461 -16.61 -4.95 12.58
N SER A 462 -15.76 -5.89 13.04
CA SER A 462 -15.07 -5.79 14.33
C SER A 462 -13.57 -5.60 14.23
N VAL A 463 -12.91 -6.19 13.22
CA VAL A 463 -11.44 -6.23 13.09
C VAL A 463 -10.94 -5.18 12.11
N SER A 464 -11.69 -4.87 11.08
CA SER A 464 -11.29 -3.92 10.03
C SER A 464 -11.12 -2.47 10.51
N ASP A 465 -11.58 -2.12 11.70
CA ASP A 465 -11.25 -0.84 12.33
C ASP A 465 -9.76 -0.75 12.73
N PHE A 466 -9.10 -1.91 12.92
CA PHE A 466 -7.67 -2.01 13.24
C PHE A 466 -6.81 -2.26 12.00
N MET A 467 -7.40 -2.83 10.95
CA MET A 467 -6.78 -3.11 9.67
C MET A 467 -7.76 -2.70 8.55
N THR A 468 -7.69 -1.46 8.12
CA THR A 468 -8.66 -0.91 7.14
C THR A 468 -8.60 -1.60 5.78
N THR A 469 -7.45 -2.14 5.41
CA THR A 469 -7.24 -2.94 4.18
C THR A 469 -8.00 -4.27 4.17
N ALA A 470 -8.47 -4.74 5.33
CA ALA A 470 -9.29 -5.95 5.47
C ALA A 470 -10.81 -5.68 5.42
N ARG A 471 -11.24 -4.47 5.07
CA ARG A 471 -12.67 -4.18 4.84
C ARG A 471 -13.14 -4.89 3.59
N LEU A 472 -14.28 -5.57 3.68
CA LEU A 472 -14.81 -6.40 2.61
C LEU A 472 -15.95 -5.70 1.88
N TYR A 473 -15.95 -5.77 0.56
CA TYR A 473 -17.09 -5.44 -0.30
C TYR A 473 -17.63 -6.72 -0.89
N CYS A 474 -18.96 -6.86 -0.97
CA CYS A 474 -19.57 -8.11 -1.35
C CYS A 474 -20.60 -7.91 -2.47
N SER A 475 -20.64 -8.85 -3.42
CA SER A 475 -21.79 -9.11 -4.27
C SER A 475 -22.54 -10.30 -3.71
N GLY A 476 -23.86 -10.27 -3.67
CA GLY A 476 -24.70 -11.38 -3.21
C GLY A 476 -24.86 -11.53 -1.69
N LEU A 477 -23.96 -10.97 -0.86
CA LEU A 477 -24.06 -11.03 0.61
C LEU A 477 -24.34 -9.65 1.19
N ASN A 478 -25.44 -9.51 1.95
CA ASN A 478 -25.77 -8.27 2.66
C ASN A 478 -25.73 -8.50 4.17
N PHE A 479 -25.24 -7.50 4.90
CA PHE A 479 -25.26 -7.55 6.37
C PHE A 479 -25.46 -6.17 7.00
N THR A 480 -26.02 -6.19 8.23
CA THR A 480 -26.20 -5.00 9.06
C THR A 480 -25.35 -5.11 10.31
N TYR A 481 -24.62 -4.04 10.65
CA TYR A 481 -23.86 -3.99 11.88
C TYR A 481 -24.07 -2.67 12.63
N ASN A 482 -23.78 -2.70 13.95
CA ASN A 482 -23.81 -1.52 14.79
C ASN A 482 -22.42 -1.32 15.43
N PRO A 483 -21.71 -0.22 15.11
CA PRO A 483 -20.34 0.02 15.57
C PRO A 483 -20.20 0.16 17.10
N HIS A 484 -21.30 0.50 17.79
CA HIS A 484 -21.32 0.70 19.25
C HIS A 484 -21.50 -0.58 20.07
N ARG A 485 -21.67 -1.71 19.41
CA ARG A 485 -21.80 -3.00 20.11
C ARG A 485 -20.42 -3.53 20.54
N LEU A 486 -20.44 -4.56 21.38
CA LEU A 486 -19.22 -5.23 21.82
C LEU A 486 -18.44 -5.81 20.64
N LEU A 487 -17.13 -5.80 20.73
CA LEU A 487 -16.23 -6.42 19.76
C LEU A 487 -16.64 -7.87 19.52
N LEU A 488 -16.57 -8.33 18.28
CA LEU A 488 -17.05 -9.64 17.82
C LEU A 488 -18.55 -9.91 18.07
N ASN A 489 -19.34 -8.84 18.24
CA ASN A 489 -20.80 -8.89 18.36
C ASN A 489 -21.45 -7.64 17.73
N LYS A 490 -20.80 -7.05 16.72
CA LYS A 490 -21.30 -5.85 16.05
C LYS A 490 -22.39 -6.17 15.02
N VAL A 491 -22.32 -7.32 14.36
CA VAL A 491 -23.28 -7.74 13.32
C VAL A 491 -24.61 -8.11 13.93
N THR A 492 -25.70 -7.62 13.34
CA THR A 492 -27.08 -7.85 13.80
C THR A 492 -27.92 -8.65 12.80
N ASP A 493 -27.53 -8.67 11.53
CA ASP A 493 -28.22 -9.37 10.47
C ASP A 493 -27.26 -9.74 9.34
N VAL A 494 -27.41 -10.93 8.72
CA VAL A 494 -26.63 -11.39 7.55
C VAL A 494 -27.51 -12.27 6.70
N TYR A 495 -27.60 -11.98 5.42
CA TYR A 495 -28.43 -12.73 4.46
C TYR A 495 -27.86 -12.62 3.05
N LEU A 496 -28.24 -13.55 2.18
CA LEU A 496 -27.95 -13.45 0.74
C LEU A 496 -29.05 -12.70 0.01
N VAL A 497 -28.69 -12.07 -1.09
CA VAL A 497 -29.62 -11.52 -2.07
C VAL A 497 -29.45 -12.30 -3.38
N LYS A 498 -30.51 -12.99 -3.81
CA LYS A 498 -30.56 -13.74 -5.07
C LYS A 498 -31.78 -13.29 -5.87
N ASP A 499 -31.59 -12.90 -7.11
CA ASP A 499 -32.66 -12.37 -7.96
C ASP A 499 -33.45 -11.22 -7.27
N GLY A 500 -32.76 -10.35 -6.55
CA GLY A 500 -33.36 -9.27 -5.78
C GLY A 500 -34.14 -9.72 -4.53
N GLN A 501 -34.10 -11.00 -4.17
CA GLN A 501 -34.82 -11.54 -3.03
C GLN A 501 -33.87 -11.91 -1.89
N ARG A 502 -34.30 -11.61 -0.66
CA ARG A 502 -33.59 -12.02 0.55
C ARG A 502 -33.69 -13.53 0.77
N VAL A 503 -32.55 -14.18 0.96
CA VAL A 503 -32.41 -15.60 1.29
C VAL A 503 -31.61 -15.74 2.59
N GLU A 504 -32.21 -16.45 3.58
CA GLU A 504 -31.56 -16.67 4.88
C GLU A 504 -30.41 -17.68 4.76
N LEU A 505 -29.30 -17.40 5.41
CA LEU A 505 -28.16 -18.31 5.50
C LEU A 505 -28.52 -19.55 6.36
N GLN A 506 -28.17 -20.74 5.87
CA GLN A 506 -28.22 -22.00 6.62
C GLN A 506 -26.81 -22.31 7.16
N ASP A 507 -26.69 -22.51 8.46
CA ASP A 507 -25.38 -22.56 9.14
C ASP A 507 -24.44 -23.63 8.58
N ASP A 508 -24.95 -24.81 8.21
CA ASP A 508 -24.13 -25.95 7.76
C ASP A 508 -24.09 -26.10 6.22
N LYS A 509 -24.83 -25.26 5.47
CA LYS A 509 -24.80 -25.28 4.01
C LYS A 509 -23.53 -24.60 3.51
N LEU A 510 -22.88 -25.22 2.52
CA LEU A 510 -21.78 -24.64 1.77
C LEU A 510 -22.33 -23.64 0.72
N TYR A 511 -21.64 -22.52 0.59
CA TYR A 511 -21.92 -21.45 -0.37
C TYR A 511 -20.68 -21.22 -1.24
N ARG A 512 -20.89 -21.11 -2.56
CA ARG A 512 -19.85 -20.86 -3.56
C ARG A 512 -19.45 -19.39 -3.54
N ILE A 513 -18.17 -19.13 -3.34
CA ILE A 513 -17.61 -17.79 -3.19
C ILE A 513 -16.51 -17.59 -4.21
N VAL A 514 -16.53 -16.44 -4.86
CA VAL A 514 -15.43 -15.96 -5.69
C VAL A 514 -14.70 -14.82 -4.95
N ALA A 515 -13.40 -14.90 -4.92
CA ALA A 515 -12.52 -13.87 -4.35
C ALA A 515 -11.24 -13.80 -5.18
N ASP A 516 -10.35 -12.86 -4.90
CA ASP A 516 -8.99 -12.86 -5.43
C ASP A 516 -8.04 -13.74 -4.59
N LEU A 517 -6.91 -14.15 -5.18
CA LEU A 517 -5.91 -15.00 -4.51
C LEU A 517 -5.36 -14.35 -3.23
N TYR A 518 -5.19 -13.03 -3.21
CA TYR A 518 -4.76 -12.30 -2.02
C TYR A 518 -5.72 -12.50 -0.84
N SER A 519 -7.02 -12.45 -1.09
CA SER A 519 -8.05 -12.70 -0.07
C SER A 519 -7.88 -14.07 0.59
N GLY A 520 -7.57 -15.12 -0.19
CA GLY A 520 -7.30 -16.46 0.33
C GLY A 520 -6.05 -16.47 1.23
N GLN A 521 -4.95 -15.92 0.76
CA GLN A 521 -3.69 -15.87 1.48
C GLN A 521 -3.81 -15.08 2.80
N MET A 522 -4.55 -13.97 2.83
CA MET A 522 -4.76 -13.17 4.03
C MET A 522 -5.63 -13.84 5.10
N LEU A 523 -6.48 -14.81 4.75
CA LEU A 523 -7.26 -15.55 5.74
C LEU A 523 -6.39 -16.33 6.74
N SER A 524 -5.25 -16.85 6.29
CA SER A 524 -4.28 -17.52 7.16
C SER A 524 -3.69 -16.52 8.17
N ALA A 525 -3.31 -15.32 7.72
CA ALA A 525 -2.78 -14.26 8.59
C ALA A 525 -3.82 -13.82 9.64
N VAL A 526 -5.09 -13.66 9.27
CA VAL A 526 -6.18 -13.32 10.21
C VAL A 526 -6.37 -14.42 11.26
N THR A 527 -6.29 -15.68 10.87
CA THR A 527 -6.39 -16.82 11.80
C THR A 527 -5.25 -16.81 12.81
N ASP A 528 -4.03 -16.59 12.37
CA ASP A 528 -2.84 -16.55 13.22
C ASP A 528 -2.87 -15.34 14.17
N MET A 529 -3.20 -14.16 13.69
CA MET A 529 -3.33 -12.94 14.50
C MET A 529 -4.43 -13.05 15.56
N SER A 530 -5.48 -13.82 15.29
CA SER A 530 -6.58 -14.06 16.23
C SER A 530 -6.34 -15.24 17.18
N TYR A 531 -5.17 -15.87 17.13
CA TYR A 531 -4.87 -17.11 17.88
C TYR A 531 -5.93 -18.21 17.64
N GLY A 532 -6.47 -18.30 16.42
CA GLY A 532 -7.49 -19.27 16.04
C GLY A 532 -8.91 -18.99 16.57
N ILE A 533 -9.14 -17.84 17.22
CA ILE A 533 -10.48 -17.46 17.72
C ILE A 533 -11.43 -17.15 16.57
N LEU A 534 -10.92 -16.58 15.48
CA LEU A 534 -11.63 -16.20 14.26
C LEU A 534 -11.17 -17.12 13.12
N SER A 535 -11.47 -18.40 13.22
CA SER A 535 -11.15 -19.36 12.19
C SER A 535 -12.26 -19.41 11.14
N ILE A 536 -11.90 -19.05 9.92
CA ILE A 536 -12.64 -19.34 8.68
C ILE A 536 -11.78 -20.34 7.92
N VAL A 537 -12.36 -21.46 7.57
CA VAL A 537 -11.65 -22.54 6.86
C VAL A 537 -12.24 -22.68 5.46
N PRO A 538 -11.63 -22.07 4.43
CA PRO A 538 -12.05 -22.27 3.05
C PRO A 538 -11.97 -23.73 2.64
N LYS A 539 -12.92 -24.15 1.83
CA LYS A 539 -13.15 -25.56 1.47
C LYS A 539 -13.35 -25.71 -0.03
N TYR A 540 -13.05 -26.88 -0.52
CA TYR A 540 -13.54 -27.34 -1.82
C TYR A 540 -15.06 -27.58 -1.78
N ALA A 541 -15.68 -27.79 -2.93
CA ALA A 541 -17.12 -28.08 -3.06
C ALA A 541 -17.59 -29.30 -2.26
N ASP A 542 -16.72 -30.28 -2.02
CA ASP A 542 -17.00 -31.46 -1.21
C ASP A 542 -16.87 -31.25 0.30
N GLY A 543 -16.48 -30.05 0.73
CA GLY A 543 -16.32 -29.67 2.12
C GLY A 543 -14.93 -29.95 2.72
N THR A 544 -13.98 -30.48 1.94
CA THR A 544 -12.59 -30.65 2.40
C THR A 544 -11.87 -29.30 2.49
N PRO A 545 -11.05 -29.04 3.54
CA PRO A 545 -10.28 -27.80 3.66
C PRO A 545 -9.29 -27.62 2.52
N ILE A 546 -9.13 -26.38 2.05
CA ILE A 546 -8.09 -25.97 1.10
C ILE A 546 -6.81 -25.70 1.89
N GLU A 547 -5.70 -26.32 1.47
CA GLU A 547 -4.37 -26.11 2.05
C GLU A 547 -3.56 -25.11 1.24
N ASP A 548 -3.68 -25.16 -0.10
CA ASP A 548 -3.05 -24.24 -1.04
C ASP A 548 -4.11 -23.54 -1.89
N PHE A 549 -4.13 -22.21 -1.86
CA PHE A 549 -5.09 -21.43 -2.64
C PHE A 549 -4.76 -21.38 -4.13
N GLU A 550 -3.54 -21.75 -4.53
CA GLU A 550 -3.20 -21.89 -5.94
C GLU A 550 -3.93 -23.06 -6.61
N ASP A 551 -4.32 -24.10 -5.84
CA ASP A 551 -5.11 -25.24 -6.32
C ASP A 551 -6.54 -24.88 -6.74
N VAL A 552 -7.05 -23.73 -6.32
CA VAL A 552 -8.44 -23.27 -6.55
C VAL A 552 -8.52 -22.01 -7.40
N ILE A 553 -7.44 -21.68 -8.11
CA ILE A 553 -7.43 -20.59 -9.09
C ILE A 553 -8.38 -20.93 -10.23
N LEU A 554 -9.26 -19.97 -10.56
CA LEU A 554 -10.16 -20.08 -11.69
C LEU A 554 -9.42 -19.83 -13.00
N THR A 555 -9.70 -20.68 -13.98
CA THR A 555 -9.09 -20.58 -15.32
C THR A 555 -10.17 -20.54 -16.38
N GLU A 556 -9.85 -19.90 -17.49
CA GLU A 556 -10.63 -19.93 -18.72
C GLU A 556 -9.72 -20.26 -19.91
N ASN A 557 -10.06 -21.29 -20.68
CA ASN A 557 -9.24 -21.77 -21.79
C ASN A 557 -7.78 -22.06 -21.38
N GLY A 558 -7.54 -22.51 -20.13
CA GLY A 558 -6.21 -22.83 -19.58
C GLY A 558 -5.39 -21.63 -19.17
N ARG A 559 -5.95 -20.42 -19.11
CA ARG A 559 -5.33 -19.22 -18.53
C ARG A 559 -6.05 -18.82 -17.25
N GLU A 560 -5.33 -18.28 -16.29
CA GLU A 560 -5.92 -17.76 -15.06
C GLU A 560 -6.86 -16.58 -15.35
N LEU A 561 -8.02 -16.57 -14.72
CA LEU A 561 -8.96 -15.46 -14.78
C LEU A 561 -8.51 -14.36 -13.83
N LYS A 562 -7.92 -13.29 -14.37
CA LYS A 562 -7.39 -12.18 -13.56
C LYS A 562 -8.50 -11.25 -13.08
N GLY A 563 -8.34 -10.72 -11.84
CA GLY A 563 -9.33 -9.81 -11.25
C GLY A 563 -9.52 -8.54 -12.06
N TRP A 564 -8.44 -7.92 -12.56
CA TRP A 564 -8.56 -6.73 -13.42
C TRP A 564 -9.26 -7.04 -14.75
N ASP A 565 -8.99 -8.21 -15.37
CA ASP A 565 -9.65 -8.65 -16.60
C ASP A 565 -11.15 -8.93 -16.37
N ALA A 566 -11.49 -9.47 -15.19
CA ALA A 566 -12.89 -9.61 -14.77
C ALA A 566 -13.62 -8.25 -14.74
N ILE A 567 -12.98 -7.22 -14.19
CA ILE A 567 -13.52 -5.86 -14.18
C ILE A 567 -13.62 -5.29 -15.61
N ALA A 568 -12.59 -5.47 -16.43
CA ALA A 568 -12.59 -5.00 -17.83
C ALA A 568 -13.72 -5.63 -18.65
N ARG A 569 -13.93 -6.95 -18.54
CA ARG A 569 -15.02 -7.67 -19.21
C ARG A 569 -16.39 -7.19 -18.76
N TYR A 570 -16.54 -6.93 -17.45
CA TYR A 570 -17.80 -6.45 -16.91
C TYR A 570 -18.14 -5.05 -17.44
N MET A 571 -17.18 -4.13 -17.44
CA MET A 571 -17.36 -2.78 -17.98
C MET A 571 -17.66 -2.81 -19.48
N ALA A 572 -16.94 -3.62 -20.24
CA ALA A 572 -17.18 -3.78 -21.68
C ALA A 572 -18.56 -4.43 -22.01
N SER A 573 -19.24 -4.99 -21.01
CA SER A 573 -20.57 -5.60 -21.18
C SER A 573 -21.73 -4.65 -20.96
N PHE A 574 -21.48 -3.41 -20.54
CA PHE A 574 -22.55 -2.46 -20.27
C PHE A 574 -23.31 -2.05 -21.54
N GLU A 575 -24.57 -1.71 -21.37
CA GLU A 575 -25.43 -1.28 -22.46
C GLU A 575 -25.05 0.15 -22.90
N ASP A 576 -24.91 0.35 -24.21
CA ASP A 576 -24.82 1.66 -24.84
C ASP A 576 -26.20 2.33 -24.76
N THR A 577 -26.36 3.32 -23.89
CA THR A 577 -27.67 3.96 -23.64
C THR A 577 -27.86 5.25 -24.43
N ASP A 578 -26.83 5.82 -25.03
CA ASP A 578 -26.88 7.08 -25.77
C ASP A 578 -26.58 6.92 -27.30
N GLY A 579 -26.06 5.74 -27.71
CA GLY A 579 -25.96 5.33 -29.09
C GLY A 579 -24.67 5.75 -29.78
N ASP A 580 -23.59 5.96 -29.02
CA ASP A 580 -22.28 6.32 -29.55
C ASP A 580 -21.36 5.11 -29.81
N GLY A 581 -21.74 3.92 -29.33
CA GLY A 581 -21.04 2.65 -29.52
C GLY A 581 -20.22 2.21 -28.34
N ILE A 582 -20.23 2.95 -27.20
CA ILE A 582 -19.56 2.64 -25.95
C ILE A 582 -20.62 2.38 -24.87
N GLY A 583 -20.40 1.37 -24.02
CA GLY A 583 -21.34 1.06 -22.93
C GLY A 583 -21.26 2.08 -21.79
N ASN A 584 -22.40 2.41 -21.18
CA ASN A 584 -22.46 3.37 -20.09
C ASN A 584 -22.50 2.65 -18.73
N VAL A 585 -21.74 3.14 -17.75
CA VAL A 585 -21.82 2.64 -16.37
C VAL A 585 -23.26 2.79 -15.86
N PRO A 586 -23.90 1.70 -15.39
CA PRO A 586 -25.31 1.75 -14.98
C PRO A 586 -25.56 2.72 -13.83
N ASP A 587 -26.66 3.48 -13.91
CA ASP A 587 -27.17 4.36 -12.84
C ASP A 587 -27.35 3.64 -11.49
N TYR A 588 -27.43 2.31 -11.52
CA TYR A 588 -27.48 1.47 -10.33
C TYR A 588 -26.36 1.84 -9.34
N TYR A 589 -25.13 2.08 -9.81
CA TYR A 589 -23.99 2.43 -8.96
C TYR A 589 -23.99 3.88 -8.44
N SER A 590 -24.95 4.72 -8.85
CA SER A 590 -25.10 6.07 -8.30
C SER A 590 -25.70 6.09 -6.89
N THR A 591 -26.24 4.96 -6.41
CA THR A 591 -26.90 4.81 -5.10
C THR A 591 -26.37 3.59 -4.36
N LEU A 592 -26.50 3.59 -3.02
CA LEU A 592 -26.17 2.45 -2.17
C LEU A 592 -27.37 1.50 -2.03
N HIS A 593 -27.12 0.20 -1.85
CA HIS A 593 -28.11 -0.87 -1.88
C HIS A 593 -28.22 -1.65 -0.56
N ASP A 594 -27.75 -1.07 0.55
CA ASP A 594 -27.75 -1.71 1.87
C ASP A 594 -26.94 -3.05 1.90
N ARG A 595 -25.93 -3.21 1.02
CA ARG A 595 -25.05 -4.39 1.04
C ARG A 595 -24.28 -4.45 2.35
N LYS A 596 -23.80 -3.31 2.83
CA LYS A 596 -23.22 -3.12 4.16
C LYS A 596 -23.92 -1.98 4.89
N LYS A 597 -24.92 -2.31 5.71
CA LYS A 597 -25.76 -1.35 6.40
C LYS A 597 -25.23 -1.02 7.80
N VAL A 598 -25.04 0.27 8.08
CA VAL A 598 -24.62 0.75 9.40
C VAL A 598 -25.85 1.17 10.22
N GLU A 599 -26.13 0.47 11.34
CA GLU A 599 -27.14 0.83 12.33
C GLU A 599 -26.48 1.63 13.45
N ASP A 600 -26.25 2.94 13.26
CA ASP A 600 -25.60 3.82 14.24
C ASP A 600 -26.56 4.15 15.40
N SER A 601 -26.73 3.20 16.32
CA SER A 601 -27.66 3.35 17.46
C SER A 601 -27.00 2.96 18.78
N ARG A 602 -27.08 3.87 19.76
CA ARG A 602 -26.65 3.65 21.16
C ARG A 602 -27.78 3.25 22.09
N SER A 603 -29.00 3.00 21.56
CA SER A 603 -30.11 2.56 22.37
C SER A 603 -29.83 1.17 22.98
N LEU A 604 -30.28 0.95 24.22
CA LEU A 604 -30.04 -0.31 24.92
C LEU A 604 -30.63 -1.51 24.15
N SER A 605 -31.77 -1.31 23.45
CA SER A 605 -32.38 -2.33 22.60
C SER A 605 -31.51 -2.70 21.39
N ALA A 606 -30.87 -1.71 20.75
CA ALA A 606 -29.95 -1.96 19.63
C ALA A 606 -28.64 -2.63 20.11
N LEU A 607 -28.09 -2.21 21.24
CA LEU A 607 -26.86 -2.78 21.79
C LEU A 607 -27.03 -4.23 22.25
N LEU A 608 -28.24 -4.64 22.66
CA LEU A 608 -28.54 -6.00 23.15
C LEU A 608 -29.28 -6.86 22.10
N LYS A 609 -29.50 -6.37 20.87
CA LYS A 609 -30.16 -7.10 19.81
C LYS A 609 -29.35 -8.34 19.39
N LYS A 610 -29.98 -9.54 19.35
CA LYS A 610 -29.35 -10.80 18.89
C LYS A 610 -27.89 -11.00 19.38
N PRO A 611 -27.61 -11.16 20.69
CA PRO A 611 -26.25 -11.36 21.17
C PRO A 611 -25.73 -12.71 20.71
N ASN A 612 -24.49 -12.74 20.19
CA ASN A 612 -23.81 -13.96 19.78
C ASN A 612 -22.98 -14.58 20.92
N ARG A 613 -22.35 -15.75 20.66
CA ARG A 613 -21.53 -16.44 21.68
C ARG A 613 -20.41 -15.59 22.27
N PHE A 614 -19.79 -14.70 21.45
CA PHE A 614 -18.69 -13.86 21.90
C PHE A 614 -19.16 -12.78 22.89
N ALA A 615 -20.38 -12.26 22.72
CA ALA A 615 -20.97 -11.33 23.70
C ALA A 615 -21.09 -11.96 25.08
N PHE A 616 -21.53 -13.24 25.17
CA PHE A 616 -21.63 -13.95 26.45
C PHE A 616 -20.26 -14.25 27.05
N ILE A 617 -19.26 -14.63 26.25
CA ILE A 617 -17.87 -14.85 26.69
C ILE A 617 -17.29 -13.54 27.25
N LEU A 618 -17.42 -12.45 26.52
CA LEU A 618 -16.88 -11.16 26.91
C LEU A 618 -17.57 -10.60 28.18
N LEU A 619 -18.90 -10.73 28.26
CA LEU A 619 -19.65 -10.38 29.47
C LEU A 619 -19.23 -11.21 30.68
N GLY A 620 -19.00 -12.51 30.48
CA GLY A 620 -18.49 -13.41 31.54
C GLY A 620 -17.09 -12.99 32.00
N LEU A 621 -16.21 -12.63 31.08
CA LEU A 621 -14.87 -12.10 31.36
C LEU A 621 -14.94 -10.77 32.16
N ILE A 622 -15.76 -9.84 31.72
CA ILE A 622 -15.98 -8.55 32.40
C ILE A 622 -16.49 -8.78 33.82
N LEU A 623 -17.49 -9.64 34.00
CA LEU A 623 -18.01 -9.98 35.33
C LEU A 623 -16.94 -10.63 36.21
N THR A 624 -16.11 -11.51 35.68
CA THR A 624 -15.00 -12.14 36.40
C THR A 624 -13.98 -11.10 36.85
N VAL A 625 -13.59 -10.18 35.97
CA VAL A 625 -12.67 -9.08 36.32
C VAL A 625 -13.27 -8.19 37.42
N ILE A 626 -14.55 -7.82 37.28
CA ILE A 626 -15.25 -7.03 38.32
C ILE A 626 -15.23 -7.78 39.65
N LEU A 627 -15.52 -9.08 39.66
CA LEU A 627 -15.52 -9.91 40.86
C LEU A 627 -14.13 -9.96 41.52
N LEU A 628 -13.07 -10.13 40.69
CA LEU A 628 -11.68 -10.11 41.16
C LEU A 628 -11.30 -8.75 41.78
N VAL A 629 -11.69 -7.64 41.14
CA VAL A 629 -11.45 -6.29 41.66
C VAL A 629 -12.19 -6.09 43.01
N VAL A 630 -13.46 -6.51 43.09
CA VAL A 630 -14.24 -6.44 44.34
C VAL A 630 -13.58 -7.27 45.42
N CYS A 631 -13.18 -8.50 45.13
CA CYS A 631 -12.45 -9.36 46.08
C CYS A 631 -11.14 -8.72 46.55
N LEU A 632 -10.36 -8.14 45.62
CA LEU A 632 -9.12 -7.44 45.94
C LEU A 632 -9.37 -6.24 46.88
N VAL A 633 -10.38 -5.42 46.57
CA VAL A 633 -10.77 -4.29 47.43
C VAL A 633 -11.19 -4.73 48.84
N LEU A 634 -11.97 -5.83 48.93
CA LEU A 634 -12.38 -6.39 50.20
C LEU A 634 -11.19 -6.92 51.00
N LEU A 635 -10.25 -7.60 50.34
CA LEU A 635 -8.99 -8.07 50.99
C LEU A 635 -8.14 -6.91 51.48
N LEU A 636 -7.96 -5.88 50.64
CA LEU A 636 -7.22 -4.67 51.04
C LEU A 636 -7.88 -3.96 52.22
N ARG A 637 -9.23 -3.82 52.23
CA ARG A 637 -9.98 -3.28 53.36
C ARG A 637 -9.78 -4.11 54.65
N LYS A 638 -9.78 -5.43 54.54
CA LYS A 638 -9.49 -6.35 55.66
C LYS A 638 -8.06 -6.15 56.20
N LEU A 639 -7.10 -6.03 55.29
CA LEU A 639 -5.68 -5.82 55.64
C LEU A 639 -5.47 -4.48 56.35
N VAL A 640 -6.04 -3.40 55.80
CA VAL A 640 -5.98 -2.05 56.42
C VAL A 640 -6.64 -2.04 57.80
N ARG A 641 -7.80 -2.71 57.97
CA ARG A 641 -8.44 -2.85 59.30
C ARG A 641 -7.57 -3.62 60.27
N LYS A 642 -6.88 -4.69 59.85
CA LYS A 642 -5.96 -5.49 60.67
C LYS A 642 -4.73 -4.66 61.08
N LEU A 643 -4.17 -3.87 60.16
CA LEU A 643 -3.04 -2.98 60.46
C LEU A 643 -3.43 -1.84 61.41
N ARG A 644 -4.61 -1.22 61.25
CA ARG A 644 -5.12 -0.20 62.18
C ARG A 644 -5.39 -0.75 63.58
N ARG A 645 -5.89 -2.00 63.69
CA ARG A 645 -6.06 -2.66 64.99
C ARG A 645 -4.71 -2.95 65.70
N ARG A 646 -3.68 -3.37 64.91
CA ARG A 646 -2.32 -3.58 65.47
C ARG A 646 -1.66 -2.28 65.91
N LYS A 647 -1.93 -1.16 65.22
CA LYS A 647 -1.42 0.17 65.63
C LYS A 647 -2.11 0.76 66.87
N LYS A 648 -3.36 0.33 67.17
CA LYS A 648 -4.07 0.72 68.40
C LYS A 648 -3.74 -0.16 69.61
N ALA A 649 -3.10 -1.31 69.41
CA ALA A 649 -2.69 -2.25 70.47
C ALA A 649 -1.19 -2.13 70.87
N ARG A 650 -0.47 -1.21 70.18
CA ARG A 650 0.84 -0.68 70.59
C ARG A 650 0.64 0.75 71.11
#